data_4ba629efcee1c2d2df02b4e21a432582
#
_entry.id   4ba629efcee1c2d2df02b4e21a432582
#
_cell.length_a   1.000
_cell.length_b   1.000
_cell.length_c   1.000
_cell.angle_alpha   90.00
_cell.angle_beta   90.00
_cell.angle_gamma   90.00
#
_symmetry.space_group_name_H-M   'P 1'
#
loop_
_entity.id
_entity.type
_entity.pdbx_description
1 polymer ?
#
loop_
_entity_poly.entity_id
_entity_poly.type
_entity_poly.pdbx_seq_one_letter_code
_entity_poly.pdbx_strand_id
1 'polypeptide(L)'
;MIKFLLFAAALLAVVNVKAQTSPVGILSGQDTVKSVQFGVISSVAINGGKGLQFGTFSNVSGAMFSGLQLSGINNITHGMNKGLQLSPLLNVSSGKMNGWQMGAINYADSLDGAQIGVFNVARKRPKGWQVGIVNLSYDSIGHKIGLVNINPSTTVDYMFYGGSSTKTNIAARYRNKSTYNIIGVGTHFMGLDSKFSGAIFYRLGQYKQLSDKWSLSGDIGYYHVETFSKNNNEKPERLYSLQARINADYQFSKKFGAFATVGWGLTRYYDRNETYRNRPLFELGLTYRQSRNQHDSWMRAWEEKRKKIEYGDSTMALPVKKRYWQAAAEVTAINVGVQLFDRWALNSDFAQTTLNSLKHNFTDGMVWDNDFFVTNMFAHPYHGNLYFNAARTNGLTFWESAPYSLLGSAMWEFLGETEPPAINDIIATTCGGMALGEMTHRLSRTILDDRDMGWSRFWREAAAAIINPMQGIHRIISGDAWRVKNRNYRYHNFHEIPVDVSFTLGWRYLADDGALFRGVHAPYLNFYLLYGTSVDGERHTKPYDFFDLGATFSIGGGQKMVNNISIVGRLWSTPIVEIPAKTKDGQGMVAEFGIYQHFNYYDSNPIEDGSELIPYRISEAAGFGPGFILSMPQTGALSKMEQRIFVSGILLGGTKSDYFNVIERDYNMGSGFSIKSKTQLDFGRFGRMILNAKYFRLYTWKGYENKDLNVYASGEKDLHYLNVQGDNSNAALLVINPIFEFHVAKQWSINLSGAYYWRRTHYNYYYDKELVLRQNSYVYARTFETKIGVTCRL
;
A
#
# COMPACT_ATOMS: atom_id res chain seq x y z
N MET A 1 -6.09 25.98 -7.83
CA MET A 1 -5.81 25.56 -9.20
C MET A 1 -4.58 26.25 -9.80
N ILE A 2 -4.54 27.60 -9.91
CA ILE A 2 -3.40 28.33 -10.50
C ILE A 2 -2.08 28.08 -9.75
N LYS A 3 -2.08 28.07 -8.41
CA LYS A 3 -0.88 27.76 -7.59
C LYS A 3 -0.40 26.30 -7.77
N PHE A 4 -1.31 25.39 -8.06
CA PHE A 4 -0.99 23.98 -8.31
C PHE A 4 -0.48 23.76 -9.74
N LEU A 5 -1.08 24.46 -10.73
CA LEU A 5 -0.58 24.47 -12.12
C LEU A 5 0.79 25.13 -12.22
N LEU A 6 1.05 26.17 -11.44
CA LEU A 6 2.37 26.81 -11.34
C LEU A 6 3.39 25.89 -10.67
N PHE A 7 2.98 25.10 -9.67
CA PHE A 7 3.83 24.08 -9.04
C PHE A 7 4.11 22.92 -10.00
N ALA A 8 3.10 22.44 -10.73
CA ALA A 8 3.25 21.41 -11.76
C ALA A 8 4.07 21.92 -12.95
N ALA A 9 3.89 23.16 -13.38
CA ALA A 9 4.70 23.80 -14.42
C ALA A 9 6.15 24.03 -13.97
N ALA A 10 6.37 24.42 -12.72
CA ALA A 10 7.70 24.51 -12.12
C ALA A 10 8.37 23.11 -12.05
N LEU A 11 7.61 22.06 -11.74
CA LEU A 11 8.09 20.68 -11.77
C LEU A 11 8.45 20.21 -13.19
N LEU A 12 7.62 20.55 -14.19
CA LEU A 12 7.88 20.25 -15.61
C LEU A 12 9.10 21.03 -16.18
N ALA A 13 9.32 22.26 -15.73
CA ALA A 13 10.49 23.04 -16.06
C ALA A 13 11.79 22.40 -15.51
N VAL A 14 11.70 21.68 -14.40
CA VAL A 14 12.83 20.97 -13.77
C VAL A 14 13.31 19.76 -14.57
N VAL A 15 12.46 19.16 -15.40
CA VAL A 15 12.77 17.97 -16.20
C VAL A 15 13.84 18.24 -17.29
N ASN A 16 14.04 19.49 -17.66
CA ASN A 16 15.05 19.90 -18.63
C ASN A 16 16.34 20.47 -18.03
N VAL A 17 16.47 20.52 -16.71
CA VAL A 17 17.67 21.01 -16.06
C VAL A 17 18.65 19.87 -15.86
N LYS A 18 19.75 19.85 -16.61
CA LYS A 18 20.98 19.16 -16.21
C LYS A 18 21.26 19.56 -14.77
N ALA A 19 21.53 18.58 -13.88
CA ALA A 19 21.84 18.83 -12.48
C ALA A 19 22.81 20.02 -12.38
N GLN A 20 22.31 21.16 -11.90
CA GLN A 20 23.16 22.32 -11.69
C GLN A 20 24.13 21.95 -10.56
N THR A 21 25.43 22.15 -10.79
CA THR A 21 26.48 22.02 -9.78
C THR A 21 26.39 23.17 -8.76
N SER A 22 25.23 23.32 -8.14
CA SER A 22 24.93 24.39 -7.19
C SER A 22 24.64 23.83 -5.79
N PRO A 23 25.17 24.46 -4.73
CA PRO A 23 24.87 24.07 -3.36
C PRO A 23 23.39 24.30 -2.97
N VAL A 24 22.67 25.13 -3.71
CA VAL A 24 21.26 25.44 -3.47
C VAL A 24 20.50 25.35 -4.80
N GLY A 25 19.39 24.62 -4.82
CA GLY A 25 18.55 24.46 -6.01
C GLY A 25 17.31 23.63 -5.78
N ILE A 26 16.44 23.54 -6.76
CA ILE A 26 15.26 22.65 -6.72
C ILE A 26 15.74 21.20 -6.63
N LEU A 27 16.66 20.81 -7.52
CA LEU A 27 17.48 19.61 -7.40
C LEU A 27 18.92 20.10 -7.24
N SER A 28 19.46 20.04 -6.05
CA SER A 28 20.83 20.47 -5.79
C SER A 28 21.80 19.31 -6.07
N GLY A 29 22.69 19.48 -7.02
CA GLY A 29 23.79 18.55 -7.31
C GLY A 29 25.13 19.18 -6.95
N GLN A 30 25.99 18.45 -6.25
CA GLN A 30 27.37 18.81 -5.98
C GLN A 30 28.30 17.62 -6.19
N ASP A 31 29.51 17.84 -6.67
CA ASP A 31 30.53 16.79 -6.67
C ASP A 31 30.86 16.39 -5.22
N THR A 32 31.14 17.39 -4.40
CA THR A 32 31.48 17.19 -2.99
C THR A 32 30.89 18.30 -2.12
N VAL A 33 30.17 17.95 -1.08
CA VAL A 33 29.65 18.92 -0.09
C VAL A 33 30.81 19.41 0.77
N LYS A 34 31.04 20.71 0.80
CA LYS A 34 32.10 21.34 1.64
C LYS A 34 31.57 21.90 2.96
N SER A 35 30.32 22.39 2.96
CA SER A 35 29.69 23.00 4.15
C SER A 35 28.19 22.76 4.19
N VAL A 36 27.45 23.30 3.23
CA VAL A 36 25.97 23.20 3.16
C VAL A 36 25.54 22.88 1.75
N GLN A 37 24.60 21.98 1.64
CA GLN A 37 23.86 21.68 0.40
C GLN A 37 22.37 21.69 0.72
N PHE A 38 21.61 22.46 -0.04
CA PHE A 38 20.17 22.59 0.11
C PHE A 38 19.45 22.29 -1.22
N GLY A 39 18.59 21.29 -1.23
CA GLY A 39 17.69 20.98 -2.35
C GLY A 39 16.24 21.15 -1.93
N VAL A 40 15.46 21.93 -2.68
CA VAL A 40 14.01 22.04 -2.41
C VAL A 40 13.32 20.68 -2.55
N ILE A 41 13.71 19.87 -3.51
CA ILE A 41 13.20 18.50 -3.67
C ILE A 41 14.24 17.50 -3.16
N SER A 42 15.43 17.51 -3.73
CA SER A 42 16.48 16.54 -3.40
C SER A 42 17.88 17.17 -3.47
N SER A 43 18.78 16.67 -2.63
CA SER A 43 20.20 17.01 -2.62
C SER A 43 21.03 15.79 -2.97
N VAL A 44 21.89 15.90 -3.98
CA VAL A 44 22.79 14.82 -4.44
C VAL A 44 24.25 15.27 -4.37
N ALA A 45 25.07 14.54 -3.62
CA ALA A 45 26.51 14.71 -3.52
C ALA A 45 27.22 13.50 -4.13
N ILE A 46 27.86 13.66 -5.30
CA ILE A 46 28.44 12.53 -6.06
C ILE A 46 29.56 11.87 -5.28
N ASN A 47 30.51 12.66 -4.77
CA ASN A 47 31.67 12.17 -4.05
C ASN A 47 31.54 12.34 -2.51
N GLY A 48 30.31 12.55 -2.02
CA GLY A 48 30.04 12.74 -0.59
C GLY A 48 30.43 14.10 -0.09
N GLY A 49 31.00 14.17 1.12
CA GLY A 49 31.44 15.43 1.66
C GLY A 49 31.30 15.59 3.17
N LYS A 50 31.33 16.86 3.63
CA LYS A 50 31.25 17.23 5.04
C LYS A 50 30.34 18.44 5.22
N GLY A 51 29.50 18.38 6.27
CA GLY A 51 28.65 19.52 6.66
C GLY A 51 27.18 19.18 6.78
N LEU A 52 26.31 20.04 6.27
CA LEU A 52 24.86 19.89 6.26
C LEU A 52 24.35 19.56 4.86
N GLN A 53 23.59 18.50 4.74
CA GLN A 53 22.85 18.18 3.52
C GLN A 53 21.35 18.16 3.86
N PHE A 54 20.60 19.02 3.19
CA PHE A 54 19.16 19.15 3.35
C PHE A 54 18.44 18.92 2.04
N GLY A 55 17.42 18.07 2.04
CA GLY A 55 16.49 17.86 0.94
C GLY A 55 15.09 17.65 1.47
N THR A 56 14.09 18.34 0.93
CA THR A 56 12.72 18.19 1.40
C THR A 56 12.24 16.75 1.28
N PHE A 57 12.63 16.03 0.22
CA PHE A 57 12.29 14.62 0.06
C PHE A 57 13.49 13.70 0.31
N SER A 58 14.65 13.96 -0.31
CA SER A 58 15.74 13.01 -0.32
C SER A 58 17.11 13.67 -0.25
N ASN A 59 18.03 13.05 0.47
CA ASN A 59 19.46 13.32 0.36
C ASN A 59 20.18 12.06 -0.11
N VAL A 60 21.02 12.20 -1.11
CA VAL A 60 21.86 11.12 -1.65
C VAL A 60 23.31 11.54 -1.62
N SER A 61 24.17 10.69 -1.06
CA SER A 61 25.61 10.87 -1.08
C SER A 61 26.26 9.64 -1.73
N GLY A 62 26.96 9.83 -2.84
CA GLY A 62 27.60 8.76 -3.61
C GLY A 62 28.87 8.18 -2.96
N ALA A 63 29.37 8.82 -1.91
CA ALA A 63 30.54 8.37 -1.13
C ALA A 63 30.39 8.73 0.35
N MET A 64 31.50 8.74 1.10
CA MET A 64 31.50 9.08 2.53
C MET A 64 30.90 10.46 2.79
N PHE A 65 30.03 10.54 3.78
CA PHE A 65 29.49 11.80 4.29
C PHE A 65 29.79 11.99 5.78
N SER A 66 30.14 13.21 6.17
CA SER A 66 30.40 13.56 7.57
C SER A 66 29.61 14.79 7.98
N GLY A 67 28.69 14.65 8.92
CA GLY A 67 27.84 15.74 9.39
C GLY A 67 26.38 15.38 9.53
N LEU A 68 25.49 16.32 9.17
CA LEU A 68 24.05 16.16 9.30
C LEU A 68 23.40 16.00 7.91
N GLN A 69 22.67 14.92 7.73
CA GLN A 69 21.74 14.73 6.61
C GLN A 69 20.31 14.79 7.15
N LEU A 70 19.56 15.78 6.71
CA LEU A 70 18.17 16.01 7.10
C LEU A 70 17.27 15.99 5.88
N SER A 71 16.29 15.11 5.86
CA SER A 71 15.32 15.02 4.77
C SER A 71 13.92 14.69 5.27
N GLY A 72 12.92 15.04 4.45
CA GLY A 72 11.53 14.71 4.74
C GLY A 72 11.18 13.23 4.49
N ILE A 73 11.98 12.48 3.72
CA ILE A 73 11.68 11.08 3.41
C ILE A 73 12.88 10.17 3.61
N ASN A 74 14.03 10.41 2.94
CA ASN A 74 15.16 9.51 3.07
C ASN A 74 16.54 10.19 3.00
N ASN A 75 17.50 9.60 3.71
CA ASN A 75 18.91 9.90 3.59
C ASN A 75 19.67 8.65 3.17
N ILE A 76 20.44 8.73 2.10
CA ILE A 76 21.20 7.62 1.55
C ILE A 76 22.66 8.02 1.39
N THR A 77 23.56 7.26 2.02
CA THR A 77 25.00 7.42 1.86
C THR A 77 25.60 6.14 1.32
N HIS A 78 26.23 6.22 0.16
CA HIS A 78 27.01 5.11 -0.37
C HIS A 78 28.41 5.13 0.24
N GLY A 79 28.60 4.35 1.30
CA GLY A 79 29.85 4.29 2.04
C GLY A 79 29.67 4.63 3.53
N MET A 80 30.72 5.21 4.13
CA MET A 80 30.71 5.55 5.54
C MET A 80 29.93 6.85 5.78
N ASN A 81 29.08 6.85 6.79
CA ASN A 81 28.49 8.06 7.33
C ASN A 81 29.03 8.33 8.75
N LYS A 82 29.47 9.56 9.00
CA LYS A 82 29.88 10.06 10.32
C LYS A 82 28.96 11.20 10.73
N GLY A 83 28.09 10.99 11.72
CA GLY A 83 27.21 12.03 12.21
C GLY A 83 25.76 11.58 12.33
N LEU A 84 24.84 12.41 11.87
CA LEU A 84 23.41 12.16 12.03
C LEU A 84 22.70 12.08 10.68
N GLN A 85 21.96 10.99 10.47
CA GLN A 85 20.93 10.91 9.43
C GLN A 85 19.55 10.97 10.09
N LEU A 86 18.80 11.99 9.77
CA LEU A 86 17.44 12.19 10.27
C LEU A 86 16.44 12.27 9.11
N SER A 87 15.54 11.31 9.07
CA SER A 87 14.41 11.30 8.13
C SER A 87 13.24 10.50 8.70
N PRO A 88 12.00 10.87 8.42
CA PRO A 88 10.85 10.13 8.92
C PRO A 88 10.79 8.67 8.46
N LEU A 89 11.24 8.36 7.22
CA LEU A 89 11.06 7.01 6.69
C LEU A 89 12.34 6.20 6.61
N LEU A 90 13.41 6.68 5.96
CA LEU A 90 14.52 5.79 5.62
C LEU A 90 15.88 6.46 5.73
N ASN A 91 16.78 5.86 6.50
CA ASN A 91 18.19 6.20 6.54
C ASN A 91 19.04 5.01 6.13
N VAL A 92 19.95 5.20 5.17
CA VAL A 92 20.83 4.16 4.65
C VAL A 92 22.28 4.61 4.66
N SER A 93 23.15 3.76 5.21
CA SER A 93 24.59 3.83 5.02
C SER A 93 25.07 2.49 4.47
N SER A 94 25.49 2.45 3.21
CA SER A 94 25.99 1.20 2.60
C SER A 94 27.40 0.80 3.10
N GLY A 95 27.97 1.59 3.98
CA GLY A 95 29.21 1.34 4.69
C GLY A 95 29.03 1.43 6.21
N LYS A 96 30.05 1.97 6.88
CA LYS A 96 30.02 2.13 8.34
C LYS A 96 29.21 3.37 8.71
N MET A 97 28.21 3.20 9.56
CA MET A 97 27.54 4.28 10.27
C MET A 97 28.24 4.53 11.59
N ASN A 98 28.88 5.68 11.73
CA ASN A 98 29.51 6.15 12.94
C ASN A 98 28.78 7.38 13.44
N GLY A 99 27.75 7.16 14.25
CA GLY A 99 26.82 8.19 14.71
C GLY A 99 25.40 7.66 14.79
N TRP A 100 24.42 8.46 14.41
CA TRP A 100 23.03 8.15 14.67
C TRP A 100 22.19 8.14 13.37
N GLN A 101 21.31 7.15 13.26
CA GLN A 101 20.23 7.11 12.27
C GLN A 101 18.88 7.14 12.99
N MET A 102 18.04 8.11 12.65
CA MET A 102 16.70 8.26 13.23
C MET A 102 15.66 8.31 12.11
N GLY A 103 14.78 7.32 12.08
CA GLY A 103 13.73 7.18 11.05
C GLY A 103 13.01 5.86 11.17
N ALA A 104 11.89 5.69 10.47
CA ALA A 104 11.13 4.43 10.55
C ALA A 104 11.99 3.21 10.18
N ILE A 105 12.84 3.34 9.16
CA ILE A 105 13.75 2.29 8.71
C ILE A 105 15.18 2.82 8.69
N ASN A 106 16.08 2.15 9.39
CA ASN A 106 17.49 2.47 9.41
C ASN A 106 18.33 1.27 8.97
N TYR A 107 19.22 1.48 8.03
CA TYR A 107 20.13 0.47 7.51
C TYR A 107 21.59 0.95 7.58
N ALA A 108 22.47 0.09 8.09
CA ALA A 108 23.91 0.29 8.01
C ALA A 108 24.63 -1.03 7.69
N ASP A 109 25.66 -1.01 6.83
CA ASP A 109 26.48 -2.19 6.64
C ASP A 109 27.28 -2.54 7.92
N SER A 110 27.75 -1.52 8.64
CA SER A 110 28.34 -1.66 9.97
C SER A 110 27.89 -0.51 10.86
N LEU A 111 27.50 -0.80 12.09
CA LEU A 111 27.01 0.20 13.04
C LEU A 111 28.02 0.40 14.19
N ASP A 112 28.40 1.67 14.38
CA ASP A 112 29.20 2.16 15.51
C ASP A 112 28.55 3.45 16.02
N GLY A 113 27.44 3.31 16.75
CA GLY A 113 26.57 4.39 17.19
C GLY A 113 25.16 3.92 17.49
N ALA A 114 24.13 4.59 16.99
CA ALA A 114 22.77 4.20 17.28
C ALA A 114 21.83 4.25 16.04
N GLN A 115 20.90 3.31 15.99
CA GLN A 115 19.73 3.32 15.12
C GLN A 115 18.47 3.39 15.98
N ILE A 116 17.63 4.39 15.72
CA ILE A 116 16.36 4.59 16.43
C ILE A 116 15.24 4.63 15.39
N GLY A 117 14.33 3.67 15.46
CA GLY A 117 13.25 3.58 14.47
C GLY A 117 12.36 2.35 14.63
N VAL A 118 11.48 2.14 13.69
CA VAL A 118 10.61 0.95 13.68
C VAL A 118 11.43 -0.28 13.30
N PHE A 119 12.24 -0.18 12.23
CA PHE A 119 13.11 -1.24 11.72
C PHE A 119 14.55 -0.77 11.66
N ASN A 120 15.42 -1.48 12.35
CA ASN A 120 16.83 -1.22 12.38
C ASN A 120 17.61 -2.43 11.86
N VAL A 121 18.47 -2.21 10.88
CA VAL A 121 19.28 -3.27 10.26
C VAL A 121 20.76 -2.90 10.28
N ALA A 122 21.59 -3.77 10.85
CA ALA A 122 23.03 -3.66 10.82
C ALA A 122 23.66 -4.97 10.34
N ARG A 123 24.43 -4.91 9.22
CA ARG A 123 24.95 -6.12 8.59
C ARG A 123 26.15 -6.71 9.29
N LYS A 124 27.16 -5.88 9.63
CA LYS A 124 28.43 -6.34 10.20
C LYS A 124 28.73 -5.61 11.50
N ARG A 125 29.23 -6.37 12.49
CA ARG A 125 29.86 -5.88 13.74
C ARG A 125 29.17 -4.63 14.33
N PRO A 126 27.88 -4.69 14.68
CA PRO A 126 27.27 -3.58 15.39
C PRO A 126 27.91 -3.48 16.78
N LYS A 127 28.60 -2.39 17.03
CA LYS A 127 29.12 -2.05 18.38
C LYS A 127 28.15 -1.12 19.11
N GLY A 128 27.12 -0.63 18.39
CA GLY A 128 26.20 0.38 18.89
C GLY A 128 24.86 -0.20 19.33
N TRP A 129 23.90 0.70 19.40
CA TRP A 129 22.55 0.46 19.88
C TRP A 129 21.56 0.41 18.72
N GLN A 130 20.64 -0.54 18.79
CA GLN A 130 19.43 -0.56 17.94
C GLN A 130 18.20 -0.47 18.86
N VAL A 131 17.43 0.61 18.72
CA VAL A 131 16.21 0.86 19.50
C VAL A 131 15.03 0.95 18.53
N GLY A 132 14.09 0.01 18.62
CA GLY A 132 12.97 -0.02 17.69
C GLY A 132 12.06 -1.22 17.84
N ILE A 133 11.07 -1.33 16.97
CA ILE A 133 10.16 -2.49 17.00
C ILE A 133 10.90 -3.75 16.55
N VAL A 134 11.62 -3.68 15.42
CA VAL A 134 12.39 -4.80 14.88
C VAL A 134 13.85 -4.40 14.72
N ASN A 135 14.75 -5.13 15.35
CA ASN A 135 16.19 -4.92 15.27
C ASN A 135 16.87 -6.17 14.71
N LEU A 136 17.49 -6.03 13.54
CA LEU A 136 18.17 -7.10 12.83
C LEU A 136 19.68 -6.83 12.78
N SER A 137 20.50 -7.81 13.09
CA SER A 137 21.92 -7.75 12.81
C SER A 137 22.49 -9.11 12.40
N TYR A 138 23.61 -9.07 11.70
CA TYR A 138 24.33 -10.29 11.26
C TYR A 138 25.44 -10.70 12.20
N ASP A 139 25.67 -9.94 13.23
CA ASP A 139 26.66 -10.26 14.29
C ASP A 139 25.95 -10.24 15.64
N SER A 140 26.44 -11.07 16.56
CA SER A 140 25.93 -11.15 17.94
C SER A 140 26.36 -9.99 18.83
N ILE A 141 27.17 -9.06 18.32
CA ILE A 141 27.69 -7.90 19.04
C ILE A 141 26.73 -6.72 18.85
N GLY A 142 26.46 -5.96 19.87
CA GLY A 142 25.59 -4.79 19.88
C GLY A 142 24.39 -4.94 20.79
N HIS A 143 23.86 -3.81 21.20
CA HIS A 143 22.73 -3.74 22.13
C HIS A 143 21.42 -3.54 21.34
N LYS A 144 20.40 -4.30 21.69
CA LYS A 144 19.09 -4.22 21.03
C LYS A 144 17.97 -4.07 22.04
N ILE A 145 17.15 -3.05 21.83
CA ILE A 145 15.92 -2.80 22.60
C ILE A 145 14.76 -2.74 21.60
N GLY A 146 13.85 -3.70 21.68
CA GLY A 146 12.72 -3.76 20.76
C GLY A 146 11.87 -5.00 20.89
N LEU A 147 10.74 -5.03 20.19
CA LEU A 147 9.81 -6.15 20.22
C LEU A 147 10.43 -7.42 19.62
N VAL A 148 11.15 -7.29 18.53
CA VAL A 148 11.78 -8.40 17.84
C VAL A 148 13.26 -8.07 17.62
N ASN A 149 14.13 -8.82 18.28
CA ASN A 149 15.58 -8.66 18.14
C ASN A 149 16.18 -9.94 17.56
N ILE A 150 16.73 -9.87 16.35
CA ILE A 150 17.25 -11.03 15.60
C ILE A 150 18.74 -10.81 15.25
N ASN A 151 19.53 -11.84 15.45
CA ASN A 151 20.91 -11.96 14.97
C ASN A 151 21.20 -13.42 14.57
N PRO A 152 22.38 -13.77 14.03
CA PRO A 152 22.69 -15.14 13.64
C PRO A 152 22.60 -16.18 14.76
N SER A 153 22.77 -15.76 16.01
CA SER A 153 22.65 -16.65 17.19
C SER A 153 21.25 -16.68 17.81
N THR A 154 20.29 -15.89 17.28
CA THR A 154 18.93 -15.89 17.79
C THR A 154 18.27 -17.23 17.58
N THR A 155 17.74 -17.81 18.66
CA THR A 155 16.83 -18.96 18.59
C THR A 155 15.41 -18.51 18.83
N VAL A 156 14.48 -19.09 18.09
CA VAL A 156 13.06 -18.81 18.25
C VAL A 156 12.43 -20.01 18.93
N ASP A 157 11.84 -19.76 20.11
CA ASP A 157 11.06 -20.76 20.84
C ASP A 157 9.58 -20.37 20.75
N TYR A 158 8.75 -21.22 20.19
CA TYR A 158 7.28 -21.08 20.29
C TYR A 158 6.88 -21.63 21.67
N MET A 159 6.05 -20.84 22.37
CA MET A 159 5.63 -21.13 23.74
C MET A 159 4.14 -21.38 23.78
N PHE A 160 3.74 -22.43 24.45
CA PHE A 160 2.35 -22.70 24.80
C PHE A 160 2.25 -22.94 26.30
N TYR A 161 1.49 -22.12 27.00
CA TYR A 161 1.47 -22.16 28.46
C TYR A 161 0.19 -21.64 29.08
N GLY A 162 -0.04 -22.04 30.30
CA GLY A 162 -1.13 -21.56 31.15
C GLY A 162 -0.65 -21.09 32.50
N GLY A 163 -1.46 -20.32 33.18
CA GLY A 163 -1.15 -19.84 34.51
C GLY A 163 -2.19 -18.95 35.15
N SER A 164 -1.77 -18.30 36.21
CA SER A 164 -2.63 -17.44 37.02
C SER A 164 -2.82 -16.03 36.41
N SER A 165 -1.96 -15.64 35.45
CA SER A 165 -2.10 -14.36 34.72
C SER A 165 -3.16 -14.45 33.64
N THR A 166 -2.97 -15.39 32.73
CA THR A 166 -3.88 -15.75 31.63
C THR A 166 -3.94 -17.27 31.56
N LYS A 167 -5.15 -17.81 31.33
CA LYS A 167 -5.35 -19.28 31.39
C LYS A 167 -4.65 -20.00 30.25
N THR A 168 -4.69 -19.42 29.04
CA THR A 168 -4.05 -19.99 27.86
C THR A 168 -3.26 -18.93 27.11
N ASN A 169 -2.01 -19.23 26.77
CA ASN A 169 -1.12 -18.31 26.08
C ASN A 169 -0.41 -19.02 24.93
N ILE A 170 -0.25 -18.28 23.84
CA ILE A 170 0.62 -18.63 22.72
C ILE A 170 1.58 -17.47 22.52
N ALA A 171 2.88 -17.75 22.44
CA ALA A 171 3.89 -16.74 22.30
C ALA A 171 5.09 -17.21 21.48
N ALA A 172 5.86 -16.26 20.97
CA ALA A 172 7.16 -16.47 20.35
C ALA A 172 8.23 -15.77 21.21
N ARG A 173 9.25 -16.53 21.60
CA ARG A 173 10.39 -16.04 22.35
C ARG A 173 11.64 -16.02 21.48
N TYR A 174 12.20 -14.83 21.29
CA TYR A 174 13.42 -14.59 20.54
C TYR A 174 14.58 -14.50 21.52
N ARG A 175 15.41 -15.55 21.60
CA ARG A 175 16.58 -15.59 22.46
C ARG A 175 17.83 -15.13 21.71
N ASN A 176 18.49 -14.14 22.23
CA ASN A 176 19.82 -13.67 21.84
C ASN A 176 20.88 -14.19 22.84
N LYS A 177 22.10 -13.70 22.76
CA LYS A 177 23.23 -14.22 23.56
C LYS A 177 22.97 -14.22 25.07
N SER A 178 22.33 -13.22 25.61
CA SER A 178 22.02 -13.09 27.05
C SER A 178 20.64 -12.49 27.30
N THR A 179 19.98 -11.96 26.26
CA THR A 179 18.69 -11.32 26.35
C THR A 179 17.65 -12.10 25.57
N TYR A 180 16.41 -11.92 25.91
CA TYR A 180 15.29 -12.41 25.12
C TYR A 180 14.13 -11.43 25.18
N ASN A 181 13.28 -11.52 24.18
CA ASN A 181 11.98 -10.89 24.20
C ASN A 181 10.90 -11.88 23.77
N ILE A 182 9.71 -11.69 24.31
CA ILE A 182 8.55 -12.52 24.07
C ILE A 182 7.42 -11.61 23.60
N ILE A 183 6.78 -12.00 22.51
CA ILE A 183 5.51 -11.43 22.05
C ILE A 183 4.49 -12.55 22.04
N GLY A 184 3.28 -12.28 22.54
CA GLY A 184 2.25 -13.30 22.60
C GLY A 184 0.87 -12.77 22.86
N VAL A 185 -0.06 -13.70 22.77
CA VAL A 185 -1.49 -13.49 23.06
C VAL A 185 -1.94 -14.47 24.11
N GLY A 186 -2.91 -14.06 24.92
CA GLY A 186 -3.49 -14.91 25.95
C GLY A 186 -5.00 -14.72 26.08
N THR A 187 -5.66 -15.69 26.68
CA THR A 187 -7.11 -15.66 26.92
C THR A 187 -7.43 -15.84 28.39
N HIS A 188 -8.60 -15.34 28.80
CA HIS A 188 -9.11 -15.42 30.17
C HIS A 188 -8.11 -14.82 31.17
N PHE A 189 -8.02 -13.49 31.15
CA PHE A 189 -7.15 -12.77 32.08
C PHE A 189 -7.64 -12.90 33.52
N MET A 190 -6.70 -12.88 34.45
CA MET A 190 -6.93 -13.16 35.87
C MET A 190 -8.13 -12.36 36.48
N GLY A 191 -9.12 -13.08 37.02
CA GLY A 191 -10.27 -12.51 37.66
C GLY A 191 -11.37 -11.99 36.75
N LEU A 192 -11.20 -12.07 35.44
CA LEU A 192 -12.21 -11.81 34.42
C LEU A 192 -12.86 -13.11 33.93
N ASP A 193 -12.94 -14.13 34.78
CA ASP A 193 -13.42 -15.48 34.42
C ASP A 193 -14.90 -15.51 34.01
N SER A 194 -15.69 -14.55 34.46
CA SER A 194 -17.12 -14.39 34.08
C SER A 194 -17.28 -13.72 32.72
N LYS A 195 -16.22 -13.05 32.21
CA LYS A 195 -16.19 -12.38 30.92
C LYS A 195 -15.04 -12.96 30.09
N PHE A 196 -15.33 -13.34 28.86
CA PHE A 196 -14.25 -13.72 27.96
C PHE A 196 -13.32 -12.53 27.75
N SER A 197 -12.02 -12.70 27.98
CA SER A 197 -11.04 -11.64 27.85
C SER A 197 -9.84 -12.10 27.04
N GLY A 198 -9.27 -11.20 26.26
CA GLY A 198 -8.03 -11.39 25.53
C GLY A 198 -6.91 -10.49 26.06
N ALA A 199 -5.69 -10.95 25.92
CA ALA A 199 -4.50 -10.16 26.25
C ALA A 199 -3.50 -10.24 25.10
N ILE A 200 -2.91 -9.10 24.77
CA ILE A 200 -1.68 -9.03 23.97
C ILE A 200 -0.57 -8.58 24.90
N PHE A 201 0.56 -9.25 24.84
CA PHE A 201 1.65 -8.94 25.72
C PHE A 201 3.01 -8.93 25.06
N TYR A 202 3.89 -8.14 25.66
CA TYR A 202 5.30 -8.07 25.37
C TYR A 202 6.12 -8.22 26.65
N ARG A 203 7.18 -9.05 26.61
CA ARG A 203 8.06 -9.29 27.73
C ARG A 203 9.51 -9.15 27.28
N LEU A 204 10.32 -8.48 28.06
CA LEU A 204 11.77 -8.31 27.87
C LEU A 204 12.53 -8.85 29.06
N GLY A 205 13.54 -9.67 28.82
CA GLY A 205 14.28 -10.29 29.88
C GLY A 205 15.72 -10.65 29.55
N GLN A 206 16.38 -11.12 30.58
CA GLN A 206 17.73 -11.69 30.51
C GLN A 206 17.69 -13.12 30.99
N TYR A 207 18.54 -13.95 30.41
CA TYR A 207 18.72 -15.33 30.89
C TYR A 207 20.18 -15.69 31.06
N LYS A 208 20.41 -16.65 31.97
CA LYS A 208 21.69 -17.27 32.17
C LYS A 208 21.56 -18.77 31.96
N GLN A 209 22.37 -19.32 31.07
CA GLN A 209 22.48 -20.77 30.93
C GLN A 209 23.21 -21.33 32.13
N LEU A 210 22.61 -22.27 32.85
CA LEU A 210 23.18 -22.93 34.03
C LEU A 210 23.86 -24.25 33.66
N SER A 211 23.26 -24.96 32.68
CA SER A 211 23.79 -26.19 32.09
C SER A 211 23.24 -26.37 30.68
N ASP A 212 23.64 -27.42 29.96
CA ASP A 212 23.10 -27.70 28.60
C ASP A 212 21.58 -27.81 28.57
N LYS A 213 20.94 -28.18 29.68
CA LYS A 213 19.50 -28.41 29.77
C LYS A 213 18.78 -27.32 30.57
N TRP A 214 19.44 -26.65 31.52
CA TRP A 214 18.82 -25.69 32.43
C TRP A 214 19.20 -24.24 32.13
N SER A 215 18.22 -23.35 32.07
CA SER A 215 18.47 -21.92 32.11
C SER A 215 17.52 -21.22 33.08
N LEU A 216 18.05 -20.18 33.74
CA LEU A 216 17.29 -19.29 34.62
C LEU A 216 17.16 -17.94 33.95
N SER A 217 15.99 -17.32 34.03
CA SER A 217 15.77 -16.02 33.42
C SER A 217 14.83 -15.14 34.24
N GLY A 218 14.97 -13.82 34.05
CA GLY A 218 14.06 -12.84 34.62
C GLY A 218 13.55 -11.91 33.53
N ASP A 219 12.28 -11.53 33.58
CA ASP A 219 11.68 -10.58 32.64
C ASP A 219 10.68 -9.64 33.29
N ILE A 220 10.49 -8.53 32.60
CA ILE A 220 9.38 -7.61 32.83
C ILE A 220 8.46 -7.64 31.61
N GLY A 221 7.16 -7.56 31.84
CA GLY A 221 6.15 -7.65 30.80
C GLY A 221 5.08 -6.60 30.92
N TYR A 222 4.62 -6.13 29.77
CA TYR A 222 3.45 -5.30 29.63
C TYR A 222 2.36 -6.10 28.93
N TYR A 223 1.16 -6.07 29.48
CA TYR A 223 -0.05 -6.74 28.98
C TYR A 223 -1.12 -5.70 28.73
N HIS A 224 -1.63 -5.68 27.51
CA HIS A 224 -2.89 -5.01 27.20
C HIS A 224 -4.02 -6.04 27.25
N VAL A 225 -5.06 -5.76 27.99
CA VAL A 225 -6.17 -6.69 28.25
C VAL A 225 -7.48 -6.02 27.90
N GLU A 226 -8.32 -6.72 27.16
CA GLU A 226 -9.70 -6.31 26.88
C GLU A 226 -10.69 -7.43 27.13
N THR A 227 -11.90 -7.08 27.58
CA THR A 227 -13.01 -8.02 27.69
C THR A 227 -13.83 -8.02 26.40
N PHE A 228 -14.27 -9.22 25.98
CA PHE A 228 -15.19 -9.37 24.86
C PHE A 228 -16.61 -9.41 25.41
N SER A 229 -17.39 -8.36 25.12
CA SER A 229 -18.82 -8.35 25.48
C SER A 229 -19.64 -9.02 24.36
N LYS A 230 -20.63 -9.81 24.75
CA LYS A 230 -21.65 -10.35 23.82
C LYS A 230 -22.76 -9.34 23.51
N ASN A 231 -22.88 -8.29 24.29
CA ASN A 231 -23.89 -7.25 24.14
C ASN A 231 -23.24 -6.02 23.51
N ASN A 232 -23.70 -5.60 22.35
CA ASN A 232 -23.17 -4.46 21.62
C ASN A 232 -23.29 -3.11 22.37
N ASN A 233 -24.10 -3.07 23.46
CA ASN A 233 -24.31 -1.87 24.27
C ASN A 233 -23.35 -1.71 25.46
N GLU A 234 -22.54 -2.72 25.77
CA GLU A 234 -21.56 -2.63 26.86
C GLU A 234 -20.16 -2.30 26.30
N LYS A 235 -19.58 -1.19 26.77
CA LYS A 235 -18.19 -0.87 26.46
C LYS A 235 -17.27 -1.94 27.06
N PRO A 236 -16.25 -2.44 26.26
CA PRO A 236 -15.29 -3.40 26.78
C PRO A 236 -14.49 -2.80 27.92
N GLU A 237 -14.27 -3.58 28.98
CA GLU A 237 -13.30 -3.19 30.01
C GLU A 237 -11.89 -3.31 29.47
N ARG A 238 -11.11 -2.25 29.59
CA ARG A 238 -9.72 -2.19 29.14
C ARG A 238 -8.79 -2.01 30.33
N LEU A 239 -7.81 -2.90 30.40
CA LEU A 239 -6.84 -2.92 31.48
C LEU A 239 -5.42 -3.04 30.91
N TYR A 240 -4.46 -2.55 31.66
CA TYR A 240 -3.06 -2.84 31.43
C TYR A 240 -2.44 -3.49 32.67
N SER A 241 -1.46 -4.37 32.41
CA SER A 241 -0.75 -5.04 33.50
C SER A 241 0.75 -4.95 33.30
N LEU A 242 1.45 -4.52 34.36
CA LEU A 242 2.87 -4.60 34.47
C LEU A 242 3.24 -5.80 35.34
N GLN A 243 4.10 -6.65 34.81
CA GLN A 243 4.41 -7.93 35.45
C GLN A 243 5.90 -8.17 35.44
N ALA A 244 6.46 -8.64 36.57
CA ALA A 244 7.83 -9.06 36.70
C ALA A 244 7.88 -10.56 36.99
N ARG A 245 8.81 -11.29 36.38
CA ARG A 245 8.89 -12.75 36.43
C ARG A 245 10.31 -13.28 36.58
N ILE A 246 10.39 -14.44 37.19
CA ILE A 246 11.55 -15.32 37.17
C ILE A 246 11.10 -16.63 36.55
N ASN A 247 11.84 -17.13 35.56
CA ASN A 247 11.50 -18.34 34.83
C ASN A 247 12.65 -19.35 34.94
N ALA A 248 12.33 -20.60 35.19
CA ALA A 248 13.23 -21.74 35.08
C ALA A 248 12.84 -22.57 33.85
N ASP A 249 13.74 -22.70 32.89
CA ASP A 249 13.52 -23.45 31.66
C ASP A 249 14.33 -24.74 31.67
N TYR A 250 13.71 -25.83 31.25
CA TYR A 250 14.33 -27.13 31.10
C TYR A 250 14.19 -27.64 29.66
N GLN A 251 15.29 -27.88 28.99
CA GLN A 251 15.30 -28.39 27.61
C GLN A 251 15.54 -29.92 27.64
N PHE A 252 14.45 -30.69 27.38
CA PHE A 252 14.56 -32.14 27.41
C PHE A 252 14.95 -32.75 26.06
N SER A 253 14.83 -32.01 24.94
CA SER A 253 15.36 -32.39 23.64
C SER A 253 15.89 -31.17 22.88
N LYS A 254 16.51 -31.37 21.70
CA LYS A 254 16.97 -30.27 20.83
C LYS A 254 15.83 -29.34 20.40
N LYS A 255 14.58 -29.87 20.34
CA LYS A 255 13.41 -29.10 19.87
C LYS A 255 12.42 -28.78 20.97
N PHE A 256 12.31 -29.58 22.02
CA PHE A 256 11.26 -29.44 23.02
C PHE A 256 11.83 -29.15 24.41
N GLY A 257 11.16 -28.26 25.12
CA GLY A 257 11.48 -27.92 26.51
C GLY A 257 10.20 -27.61 27.27
N ALA A 258 10.35 -27.42 28.57
CA ALA A 258 9.32 -26.94 29.48
C ALA A 258 9.86 -25.79 30.31
N PHE A 259 8.97 -24.97 30.86
CA PHE A 259 9.35 -23.90 31.77
C PHE A 259 8.33 -23.70 32.89
N ALA A 260 8.79 -23.21 34.00
CA ALA A 260 7.98 -22.75 35.12
C ALA A 260 8.33 -21.30 35.44
N THR A 261 7.30 -20.53 35.78
CA THR A 261 7.43 -19.10 36.06
C THR A 261 6.81 -18.79 37.43
N VAL A 262 7.50 -17.94 38.18
CA VAL A 262 6.95 -17.24 39.35
C VAL A 262 7.14 -15.74 39.16
N GLY A 263 6.18 -14.95 39.63
CA GLY A 263 6.28 -13.51 39.41
C GLY A 263 5.26 -12.71 40.21
N TRP A 264 5.20 -11.45 39.89
CA TRP A 264 4.28 -10.51 40.47
C TRP A 264 3.66 -9.61 39.41
N GLY A 265 2.34 -9.34 39.46
CA GLY A 265 1.62 -8.53 38.48
C GLY A 265 0.76 -7.46 39.13
N LEU A 266 0.91 -6.22 38.63
CA LEU A 266 0.08 -5.06 38.93
C LEU A 266 -0.78 -4.74 37.72
N THR A 267 -2.10 -4.83 37.85
CA THR A 267 -3.08 -4.55 36.78
C THR A 267 -3.93 -3.35 37.15
N ARG A 268 -4.16 -2.43 36.20
CA ARG A 268 -4.92 -1.21 36.36
C ARG A 268 -5.88 -1.00 35.17
N TYR A 269 -6.95 -0.22 35.42
CA TYR A 269 -7.83 0.25 34.36
C TYR A 269 -7.20 1.38 33.58
N TYR A 270 -7.49 1.47 32.26
CA TYR A 270 -7.10 2.62 31.42
C TYR A 270 -7.97 3.85 31.69
N ASP A 271 -9.26 3.63 31.93
CA ASP A 271 -10.28 4.68 31.93
C ASP A 271 -10.39 5.38 33.28
N ARG A 272 -9.86 4.77 34.33
CA ARG A 272 -9.91 5.27 35.70
C ARG A 272 -8.61 4.92 36.42
N ASN A 273 -8.20 5.79 37.34
CA ASN A 273 -6.95 5.61 38.07
C ASN A 273 -7.10 4.61 39.25
N GLU A 274 -7.65 3.43 38.97
CA GLU A 274 -7.90 2.37 39.96
C GLU A 274 -7.05 1.14 39.65
N THR A 275 -6.62 0.48 40.76
CA THR A 275 -5.93 -0.81 40.68
C THR A 275 -6.96 -1.91 40.57
N TYR A 276 -6.96 -2.68 39.51
CA TYR A 276 -7.79 -3.85 39.36
C TYR A 276 -7.31 -5.01 40.24
N ARG A 277 -6.01 -5.38 40.12
CA ARG A 277 -5.41 -6.45 40.94
C ARG A 277 -3.90 -6.26 41.10
N ASN A 278 -3.40 -6.73 42.25
CA ASN A 278 -1.98 -6.77 42.58
C ASN A 278 -1.70 -8.09 43.29
N ARG A 279 -1.04 -9.07 42.61
CA ARG A 279 -0.89 -10.42 43.19
C ARG A 279 0.27 -11.21 42.55
N PRO A 280 0.73 -12.31 43.21
CA PRO A 280 1.70 -13.24 42.66
C PRO A 280 1.17 -13.96 41.42
N LEU A 281 2.09 -14.34 40.53
CA LEU A 281 1.84 -15.03 39.27
C LEU A 281 2.58 -16.37 39.25
N PHE A 282 1.90 -17.37 38.69
CA PHE A 282 2.46 -18.72 38.47
C PHE A 282 2.09 -19.17 37.04
N GLU A 283 3.08 -19.63 36.27
CA GLU A 283 2.85 -20.10 34.90
C GLU A 283 3.65 -21.38 34.66
N LEU A 284 3.10 -22.29 33.87
CA LEU A 284 3.72 -23.51 33.42
C LEU A 284 3.47 -23.69 31.93
N GLY A 285 4.49 -24.15 31.19
CA GLY A 285 4.34 -24.33 29.77
C GLY A 285 5.41 -25.14 29.08
N LEU A 286 5.15 -25.32 27.78
CA LEU A 286 6.00 -26.04 26.86
C LEU A 286 6.61 -25.08 25.86
N THR A 287 7.80 -25.42 25.37
CA THR A 287 8.47 -24.67 24.32
C THR A 287 8.85 -25.60 23.17
N TYR A 288 8.67 -25.10 21.95
CA TYR A 288 9.17 -25.72 20.74
C TYR A 288 10.19 -24.82 20.07
N ARG A 289 11.43 -25.30 19.97
CA ARG A 289 12.55 -24.57 19.35
C ARG A 289 12.61 -24.84 17.87
N GLN A 290 12.50 -23.77 17.07
CA GLN A 290 12.63 -23.86 15.62
C GLN A 290 14.06 -24.24 15.24
N SER A 291 14.21 -25.36 14.50
CA SER A 291 15.53 -25.76 13.99
C SER A 291 15.88 -24.96 12.74
N ARG A 292 17.12 -24.45 12.71
CA ARG A 292 17.70 -23.85 11.50
C ARG A 292 18.11 -24.94 10.52
N ASN A 293 17.24 -25.39 9.65
CA ASN A 293 17.61 -26.29 8.57
C ASN A 293 17.90 -25.55 7.27
N GLN A 294 19.05 -25.91 6.68
CA GLN A 294 19.56 -25.50 5.37
C GLN A 294 18.53 -25.73 4.24
N HIS A 295 18.22 -24.67 3.51
CA HIS A 295 17.48 -24.78 2.23
C HIS A 295 18.12 -23.88 1.18
N ASP A 296 19.35 -24.20 0.76
CA ASP A 296 20.09 -23.38 -0.21
C ASP A 296 19.90 -23.80 -1.67
N SER A 297 19.21 -24.92 -1.95
CA SER A 297 19.20 -25.50 -3.30
C SER A 297 18.15 -24.94 -4.25
N TRP A 298 17.01 -24.49 -3.76
CA TRP A 298 15.90 -24.09 -4.62
C TRP A 298 15.97 -22.62 -5.11
N MET A 299 16.60 -21.71 -4.34
CA MET A 299 16.80 -20.33 -4.75
C MET A 299 17.72 -20.21 -5.97
N ARG A 300 18.78 -21.04 -6.04
CA ARG A 300 19.67 -21.07 -7.22
C ARG A 300 18.92 -21.51 -8.48
N ALA A 301 18.01 -22.49 -8.37
CA ALA A 301 17.22 -22.94 -9.50
C ALA A 301 16.22 -21.88 -10.01
N TRP A 302 15.70 -21.03 -9.11
CA TRP A 302 14.81 -19.94 -9.49
C TRP A 302 15.57 -18.78 -10.13
N GLU A 303 16.74 -18.40 -9.62
CA GLU A 303 17.63 -17.41 -10.23
C GLU A 303 18.16 -17.84 -11.58
N GLU A 304 18.51 -19.12 -11.77
CA GLU A 304 18.90 -19.67 -13.05
C GLU A 304 17.76 -19.65 -14.08
N LYS A 305 16.52 -19.91 -13.64
CA LYS A 305 15.35 -19.85 -14.50
C LYS A 305 15.02 -18.41 -14.92
N ARG A 306 15.21 -17.45 -14.02
CA ARG A 306 15.05 -16.02 -14.29
C ARG A 306 16.08 -15.53 -15.30
N LYS A 307 17.35 -15.93 -15.18
CA LYS A 307 18.42 -15.61 -16.13
C LYS A 307 18.17 -16.20 -17.53
N LYS A 308 17.53 -17.37 -17.65
CA LYS A 308 17.17 -17.99 -18.95
C LYS A 308 16.03 -17.27 -19.67
N ILE A 309 15.19 -16.52 -18.98
CA ILE A 309 14.10 -15.72 -19.55
C ILE A 309 14.63 -14.39 -20.13
N GLU A 310 15.74 -13.88 -19.62
CA GLU A 310 16.37 -12.61 -20.03
C GLU A 310 17.07 -12.64 -21.41
N TYR A 311 17.32 -13.80 -22.01
CA TYR A 311 18.06 -13.91 -23.28
C TYR A 311 17.28 -14.69 -24.35
N GLY A 312 16.10 -14.20 -24.72
CA GLY A 312 15.33 -14.72 -25.85
C GLY A 312 15.48 -13.83 -27.09
N ASP A 313 15.80 -14.48 -28.18
CA ASP A 313 16.06 -13.93 -29.52
C ASP A 313 15.09 -12.81 -29.95
N SER A 314 15.60 -11.64 -30.28
CA SER A 314 14.85 -10.47 -30.71
C SER A 314 14.24 -10.67 -32.09
N THR A 315 12.98 -11.01 -32.19
CA THR A 315 12.25 -10.99 -33.44
C THR A 315 11.57 -9.64 -33.66
N MET A 316 11.79 -9.04 -34.85
CA MET A 316 11.24 -7.74 -35.22
C MET A 316 9.72 -7.71 -35.10
N ALA A 317 9.19 -6.77 -34.29
CA ALA A 317 7.76 -6.52 -34.20
C ALA A 317 7.27 -5.94 -35.55
N LEU A 318 6.21 -6.54 -36.09
CA LEU A 318 5.57 -6.00 -37.28
C LEU A 318 4.87 -4.67 -36.93
N PRO A 319 4.87 -3.66 -37.83
CA PRO A 319 4.22 -2.40 -37.61
C PRO A 319 2.69 -2.63 -37.40
N VAL A 320 2.17 -2.12 -36.30
CA VAL A 320 0.74 -2.25 -35.98
C VAL A 320 -0.05 -1.26 -36.85
N LYS A 321 -1.03 -1.76 -37.62
CA LYS A 321 -1.93 -0.90 -38.39
C LYS A 321 -2.88 -0.17 -37.47
N LYS A 322 -2.83 1.17 -37.44
CA LYS A 322 -3.73 2.03 -36.67
C LYS A 322 -5.07 2.20 -37.42
N ARG A 323 -6.18 1.98 -36.70
CA ARG A 323 -7.54 1.99 -37.24
C ARG A 323 -8.42 2.98 -36.49
N TYR A 324 -8.17 4.27 -36.68
CA TYR A 324 -8.82 5.38 -35.96
C TYR A 324 -10.34 5.35 -36.06
N TRP A 325 -10.89 5.20 -37.31
CA TRP A 325 -12.35 5.19 -37.53
C TRP A 325 -13.04 3.95 -36.97
N GLN A 326 -12.37 2.81 -36.96
CA GLN A 326 -12.89 1.60 -36.33
C GLN A 326 -12.95 1.77 -34.82
N ALA A 327 -11.94 2.37 -34.21
CA ALA A 327 -11.95 2.68 -32.79
C ALA A 327 -13.13 3.62 -32.44
N ALA A 328 -13.37 4.67 -33.24
CA ALA A 328 -14.51 5.56 -33.03
C ALA A 328 -15.86 4.83 -33.15
N ALA A 329 -16.00 3.96 -34.16
CA ALA A 329 -17.20 3.15 -34.33
C ALA A 329 -17.42 2.17 -33.17
N GLU A 330 -16.37 1.54 -32.63
CA GLU A 330 -16.45 0.65 -31.47
C GLU A 330 -16.85 1.42 -30.20
N VAL A 331 -16.31 2.62 -29.96
CA VAL A 331 -16.71 3.49 -28.83
C VAL A 331 -18.18 3.87 -28.93
N THR A 332 -18.64 4.26 -30.14
CA THR A 332 -20.06 4.56 -30.37
C THR A 332 -20.93 3.33 -30.15
N ALA A 333 -20.51 2.16 -30.64
CA ALA A 333 -21.23 0.91 -30.45
C ALA A 333 -21.35 0.48 -28.99
N ILE A 334 -20.32 0.74 -28.17
CA ILE A 334 -20.38 0.51 -26.72
C ILE A 334 -21.46 1.38 -26.11
N ASN A 335 -21.47 2.71 -26.37
CA ASN A 335 -22.45 3.62 -25.84
C ASN A 335 -23.88 3.22 -26.25
N VAL A 336 -24.10 2.95 -27.54
CA VAL A 336 -25.40 2.50 -28.04
C VAL A 336 -25.80 1.16 -27.41
N GLY A 337 -24.88 0.22 -27.30
CA GLY A 337 -25.16 -1.09 -26.72
C GLY A 337 -25.51 -1.03 -25.23
N VAL A 338 -24.78 -0.24 -24.44
CA VAL A 338 -25.08 -0.02 -23.01
C VAL A 338 -26.40 0.70 -22.85
N GLN A 339 -26.63 1.77 -23.61
CA GLN A 339 -27.88 2.55 -23.57
C GLN A 339 -29.11 1.69 -23.94
N LEU A 340 -29.01 0.83 -24.94
CA LEU A 340 -30.10 -0.08 -25.32
C LEU A 340 -30.32 -1.16 -24.24
N PHE A 341 -29.25 -1.65 -23.61
CA PHE A 341 -29.33 -2.61 -22.51
C PHE A 341 -30.03 -1.99 -21.30
N ASP A 342 -29.59 -0.80 -20.88
CA ASP A 342 -30.17 -0.09 -19.74
C ASP A 342 -31.63 0.28 -20.01
N ARG A 343 -31.94 0.73 -21.24
CA ARG A 343 -33.30 1.10 -21.64
C ARG A 343 -34.28 -0.09 -21.72
N TRP A 344 -33.84 -1.21 -22.31
CA TRP A 344 -34.78 -2.31 -22.64
C TRP A 344 -34.65 -3.51 -21.69
N ALA A 345 -33.46 -3.82 -21.21
CA ALA A 345 -33.24 -4.95 -20.30
C ALA A 345 -33.44 -4.58 -18.84
N LEU A 346 -32.92 -3.42 -18.43
CA LEU A 346 -33.02 -2.93 -17.05
C LEU A 346 -34.20 -1.97 -16.83
N ASN A 347 -34.77 -1.42 -17.90
CA ASN A 347 -35.81 -0.40 -17.84
C ASN A 347 -35.47 0.80 -16.96
N SER A 348 -34.20 1.22 -17.04
CA SER A 348 -33.66 2.30 -16.20
C SER A 348 -34.23 3.66 -16.65
N ASP A 349 -34.65 4.49 -15.69
CA ASP A 349 -35.26 5.79 -15.96
C ASP A 349 -34.28 6.76 -16.65
N PHE A 350 -33.05 6.79 -16.24
CA PHE A 350 -31.99 7.61 -16.82
C PHE A 350 -31.74 7.30 -18.31
N ALA A 351 -32.01 6.06 -18.77
CA ALA A 351 -31.81 5.64 -20.15
C ALA A 351 -33.00 5.92 -21.07
N GLN A 352 -34.10 6.52 -20.57
CA GLN A 352 -35.27 6.84 -21.34
C GLN A 352 -35.13 8.17 -22.10
N THR A 353 -33.99 8.37 -22.77
CA THR A 353 -33.64 9.61 -23.47
C THR A 353 -34.67 10.01 -24.55
N THR A 354 -34.99 11.31 -24.64
CA THR A 354 -35.85 11.96 -25.57
C THR A 354 -35.16 13.16 -26.21
N LEU A 355 -35.74 13.71 -27.31
CA LEU A 355 -35.19 14.93 -27.91
C LEU A 355 -35.21 16.12 -26.95
N ASN A 356 -36.16 16.14 -26.00
CA ASN A 356 -36.24 17.19 -25.00
C ASN A 356 -35.13 17.00 -23.94
N SER A 357 -34.92 15.78 -23.38
CA SER A 357 -33.85 15.54 -22.44
C SER A 357 -32.47 15.87 -23.06
N LEU A 358 -32.25 15.46 -24.31
CA LEU A 358 -31.02 15.82 -25.02
C LEU A 358 -30.80 17.32 -25.13
N LYS A 359 -31.92 18.09 -25.44
CA LYS A 359 -31.81 19.55 -25.48
C LYS A 359 -31.40 20.10 -24.10
N HIS A 360 -31.99 19.61 -23.00
CA HIS A 360 -31.68 20.03 -21.65
C HIS A 360 -30.21 19.74 -21.30
N ASN A 361 -29.67 18.57 -21.67
CA ASN A 361 -28.28 18.22 -21.46
C ASN A 361 -27.28 19.21 -22.10
N PHE A 362 -27.70 19.88 -23.20
CA PHE A 362 -26.88 20.92 -23.85
C PHE A 362 -27.10 22.32 -23.33
N THR A 363 -28.24 22.62 -22.68
CA THR A 363 -28.65 23.99 -22.30
C THR A 363 -28.50 24.26 -20.80
N ASP A 364 -28.70 23.27 -19.94
CA ASP A 364 -28.85 23.48 -18.49
C ASP A 364 -27.54 23.45 -17.72
N GLY A 365 -26.44 23.14 -18.43
CA GLY A 365 -25.07 23.12 -17.84
C GLY A 365 -24.71 21.80 -17.20
N MET A 366 -23.51 21.77 -16.66
CA MET A 366 -22.94 20.55 -16.04
C MET A 366 -23.13 20.57 -14.52
N VAL A 367 -23.34 19.41 -13.94
CA VAL A 367 -23.57 19.20 -12.51
C VAL A 367 -22.51 18.30 -11.87
N TRP A 368 -22.60 18.12 -10.56
CA TRP A 368 -21.93 17.05 -9.83
C TRP A 368 -22.95 15.97 -9.53
N ASP A 369 -22.78 14.82 -10.13
CA ASP A 369 -23.69 13.70 -10.04
C ASP A 369 -23.86 13.16 -8.61
N ASN A 370 -25.01 12.56 -8.30
CA ASN A 370 -25.38 12.02 -7.00
C ASN A 370 -25.39 10.48 -6.90
N ASP A 371 -24.83 9.80 -7.85
CA ASP A 371 -24.71 8.35 -7.87
C ASP A 371 -23.90 7.78 -6.66
N PHE A 372 -23.97 6.47 -6.46
CA PHE A 372 -23.27 5.80 -5.37
C PHE A 372 -21.75 5.92 -5.49
N PHE A 373 -21.07 5.85 -4.34
CA PHE A 373 -19.60 5.91 -4.30
C PHE A 373 -18.91 4.91 -5.23
N VAL A 374 -19.41 3.67 -5.30
CA VAL A 374 -18.85 2.64 -6.16
C VAL A 374 -19.09 2.94 -7.64
N THR A 375 -20.23 3.54 -8.00
CA THR A 375 -20.55 3.95 -9.39
C THR A 375 -19.56 5.02 -9.84
N ASN A 376 -19.51 6.13 -9.13
CA ASN A 376 -18.70 7.28 -9.50
C ASN A 376 -17.19 7.03 -9.41
N MET A 377 -16.73 6.24 -8.43
CA MET A 377 -15.31 6.08 -8.16
C MET A 377 -14.70 4.79 -8.71
N PHE A 378 -15.55 3.88 -9.27
CA PHE A 378 -15.08 2.62 -9.85
C PHE A 378 -15.81 2.22 -11.14
N ALA A 379 -17.15 2.28 -11.19
CA ALA A 379 -17.89 1.84 -12.37
C ALA A 379 -17.68 2.78 -13.58
N HIS A 380 -17.68 4.10 -13.39
CA HIS A 380 -17.34 5.06 -14.45
C HIS A 380 -15.88 4.88 -14.93
N PRO A 381 -14.85 4.76 -14.08
CA PRO A 381 -13.51 4.33 -14.50
C PRO A 381 -13.49 3.03 -15.29
N TYR A 382 -14.30 2.04 -14.90
CA TYR A 382 -14.37 0.78 -15.64
C TYR A 382 -15.05 0.94 -17.02
N HIS A 383 -16.09 1.77 -17.13
CA HIS A 383 -16.71 2.13 -18.40
C HIS A 383 -15.70 2.83 -19.33
N GLY A 384 -14.93 3.78 -18.79
CA GLY A 384 -13.82 4.42 -19.50
C GLY A 384 -12.73 3.45 -19.96
N ASN A 385 -12.47 2.39 -19.22
CA ASN A 385 -11.60 1.30 -19.63
C ASN A 385 -12.07 0.64 -20.93
N LEU A 386 -13.37 0.47 -21.15
CA LEU A 386 -13.90 -0.09 -22.40
C LEU A 386 -13.61 0.85 -23.59
N TYR A 387 -13.86 2.13 -23.45
CA TYR A 387 -13.58 3.13 -24.50
C TYR A 387 -12.08 3.20 -24.83
N PHE A 388 -11.24 3.25 -23.80
CA PHE A 388 -9.81 3.26 -23.96
C PHE A 388 -9.30 2.01 -24.69
N ASN A 389 -9.82 0.84 -24.31
CA ASN A 389 -9.44 -0.43 -24.93
C ASN A 389 -10.01 -0.62 -26.33
N ALA A 390 -11.14 -0.03 -26.68
CA ALA A 390 -11.61 0.03 -28.06
C ALA A 390 -10.52 0.66 -28.95
N ALA A 391 -9.92 1.76 -28.51
CA ALA A 391 -8.83 2.41 -29.23
C ALA A 391 -7.52 1.59 -29.20
N ARG A 392 -7.11 1.06 -28.03
CA ARG A 392 -5.89 0.27 -27.87
C ARG A 392 -5.90 -1.00 -28.72
N THR A 393 -7.00 -1.70 -28.79
CA THR A 393 -7.16 -2.92 -29.61
C THR A 393 -7.09 -2.65 -31.11
N ASN A 394 -7.44 -1.44 -31.54
CA ASN A 394 -7.29 -0.95 -32.88
C ASN A 394 -5.88 -0.41 -33.20
N GLY A 395 -4.90 -0.65 -32.33
CA GLY A 395 -3.48 -0.37 -32.56
C GLY A 395 -3.03 1.05 -32.24
N LEU A 396 -3.89 1.85 -31.57
CA LEU A 396 -3.53 3.20 -31.15
C LEU A 396 -2.58 3.13 -29.92
N THR A 397 -1.73 4.13 -29.80
CA THR A 397 -0.85 4.28 -28.62
C THR A 397 -1.66 4.72 -27.39
N PHE A 398 -1.02 4.70 -26.22
CA PHE A 398 -1.65 5.19 -24.97
C PHE A 398 -2.24 6.60 -25.15
N TRP A 399 -1.43 7.55 -25.63
CA TRP A 399 -1.85 8.94 -25.77
C TRP A 399 -2.87 9.16 -26.88
N GLU A 400 -2.84 8.36 -27.93
CA GLU A 400 -3.86 8.40 -28.98
C GLU A 400 -5.19 7.77 -28.53
N SER A 401 -5.17 6.91 -27.53
CA SER A 401 -6.35 6.26 -26.96
C SER A 401 -7.07 7.13 -25.91
N ALA A 402 -6.34 8.02 -25.24
CA ALA A 402 -6.91 8.91 -24.23
C ALA A 402 -8.08 9.78 -24.73
N PRO A 403 -8.03 10.41 -25.91
CA PRO A 403 -9.17 11.14 -26.47
C PRO A 403 -10.41 10.30 -26.69
N TYR A 404 -10.29 9.00 -26.97
CA TYR A 404 -11.44 8.12 -27.16
C TYR A 404 -12.17 7.84 -25.85
N SER A 405 -11.42 7.76 -24.74
CA SER A 405 -12.04 7.66 -23.40
C SER A 405 -12.80 8.92 -23.06
N LEU A 406 -12.24 10.11 -23.35
CA LEU A 406 -12.92 11.39 -23.15
C LEU A 406 -14.16 11.54 -24.04
N LEU A 407 -14.05 11.23 -25.33
CA LEU A 407 -15.15 11.34 -26.29
C LEU A 407 -16.26 10.34 -25.96
N GLY A 408 -15.91 9.12 -25.57
CA GLY A 408 -16.89 8.11 -25.17
C GLY A 408 -17.65 8.53 -23.92
N SER A 409 -16.96 9.08 -22.92
CA SER A 409 -17.59 9.64 -21.72
C SER A 409 -18.50 10.83 -22.05
N ALA A 410 -17.99 11.80 -22.80
CA ALA A 410 -18.81 12.95 -23.20
C ALA A 410 -20.04 12.53 -24.04
N MET A 411 -19.90 11.54 -24.93
CA MET A 411 -21.02 11.00 -25.68
C MET A 411 -22.08 10.38 -24.76
N TRP A 412 -21.68 9.66 -23.72
CA TRP A 412 -22.58 9.08 -22.73
C TRP A 412 -23.33 10.17 -21.97
N GLU A 413 -22.60 11.11 -21.37
CA GLU A 413 -23.16 12.21 -20.58
C GLU A 413 -24.16 13.09 -21.35
N PHE A 414 -23.85 13.42 -22.59
CA PHE A 414 -24.70 14.32 -23.39
C PHE A 414 -25.78 13.61 -24.17
N LEU A 415 -25.61 12.33 -24.52
CA LEU A 415 -26.53 11.63 -25.44
C LEU A 415 -27.10 10.32 -24.85
N GLY A 416 -26.50 9.73 -23.85
CA GLY A 416 -26.89 8.44 -23.28
C GLY A 416 -27.86 8.53 -22.13
N GLU A 417 -27.95 9.67 -21.46
CA GLU A 417 -28.73 9.86 -20.22
C GLU A 417 -29.74 10.98 -20.30
N THR A 418 -30.78 10.90 -19.46
CA THR A 418 -31.77 11.97 -19.28
C THR A 418 -31.30 13.04 -18.30
N GLU A 419 -30.31 12.69 -17.47
CA GLU A 419 -29.71 13.53 -16.44
C GLU A 419 -28.79 14.62 -17.05
N PRO A 420 -28.61 15.76 -16.36
CA PRO A 420 -27.61 16.74 -16.80
C PRO A 420 -26.20 16.20 -16.79
N PRO A 421 -25.34 16.55 -17.77
CA PRO A 421 -23.97 16.01 -17.86
C PRO A 421 -23.14 16.22 -16.59
N ALA A 422 -22.53 15.16 -16.09
CA ALA A 422 -21.80 15.17 -14.85
C ALA A 422 -20.30 15.44 -15.04
N ILE A 423 -19.76 16.42 -14.30
CA ILE A 423 -18.33 16.80 -14.35
C ILE A 423 -17.45 15.66 -13.82
N ASN A 424 -17.88 15.04 -12.70
CA ASN A 424 -17.15 13.94 -12.07
C ASN A 424 -17.04 12.74 -13.01
N ASP A 425 -18.09 12.43 -13.77
CA ASP A 425 -18.14 11.25 -14.61
C ASP A 425 -17.24 11.40 -15.83
N ILE A 426 -17.21 12.58 -16.43
CA ILE A 426 -16.25 12.88 -17.49
C ILE A 426 -14.81 12.73 -17.00
N ILE A 427 -14.49 13.21 -15.79
CA ILE A 427 -13.13 13.12 -15.23
C ILE A 427 -12.81 11.68 -14.82
N ALA A 428 -13.70 11.01 -14.07
CA ALA A 428 -13.51 9.66 -13.58
C ALA A 428 -13.39 8.63 -14.70
N THR A 429 -14.35 8.69 -15.67
CA THR A 429 -14.38 7.82 -16.83
C THR A 429 -13.13 8.01 -17.69
N THR A 430 -12.71 9.25 -17.93
CA THR A 430 -11.54 9.51 -18.75
C THR A 430 -10.26 9.08 -18.05
N CYS A 431 -9.95 9.65 -16.90
CA CYS A 431 -8.66 9.43 -16.23
C CYS A 431 -8.56 8.04 -15.60
N GLY A 432 -9.61 7.60 -14.90
CA GLY A 432 -9.67 6.26 -14.34
C GLY A 432 -9.70 5.19 -15.44
N GLY A 433 -10.41 5.48 -16.54
CA GLY A 433 -10.44 4.63 -17.73
C GLY A 433 -9.09 4.44 -18.39
N MET A 434 -8.27 5.48 -18.48
CA MET A 434 -6.88 5.37 -18.94
C MET A 434 -6.04 4.45 -18.05
N ALA A 435 -6.16 4.58 -16.73
CA ALA A 435 -5.40 3.77 -15.77
C ALA A 435 -5.80 2.29 -15.84
N LEU A 436 -7.09 2.00 -15.69
CA LEU A 436 -7.62 0.64 -15.78
C LEU A 436 -7.46 0.06 -17.19
N GLY A 437 -7.67 0.88 -18.21
CA GLY A 437 -7.60 0.47 -19.61
C GLY A 437 -6.22 0.01 -20.03
N GLU A 438 -5.19 0.78 -19.76
CA GLU A 438 -3.83 0.37 -20.15
C GLU A 438 -3.35 -0.84 -19.35
N MET A 439 -3.69 -0.91 -18.06
CA MET A 439 -3.39 -2.07 -17.23
C MET A 439 -4.04 -3.34 -17.80
N THR A 440 -5.35 -3.32 -18.06
CA THR A 440 -6.07 -4.48 -18.60
C THR A 440 -5.63 -4.82 -20.03
N HIS A 441 -5.28 -3.82 -20.85
CA HIS A 441 -4.72 -4.03 -22.17
C HIS A 441 -3.40 -4.84 -22.11
N ARG A 442 -2.47 -4.42 -21.26
CA ARG A 442 -1.17 -5.10 -21.13
C ARG A 442 -1.31 -6.49 -20.53
N LEU A 443 -2.11 -6.61 -19.48
CA LEU A 443 -2.32 -7.89 -18.81
C LEU A 443 -2.98 -8.92 -19.74
N SER A 444 -4.02 -8.54 -20.46
CA SER A 444 -4.67 -9.43 -21.42
C SER A 444 -3.72 -9.89 -22.52
N ARG A 445 -2.84 -9.00 -23.02
CA ARG A 445 -1.85 -9.35 -24.02
C ARG A 445 -0.74 -10.26 -23.49
N THR A 446 -0.38 -10.17 -22.24
CA THR A 446 0.60 -11.09 -21.61
C THR A 446 0.08 -12.53 -21.55
N ILE A 447 -1.25 -12.70 -21.42
CA ILE A 447 -1.91 -14.01 -21.34
C ILE A 447 -2.04 -14.65 -22.73
N LEU A 448 -2.30 -13.84 -23.77
CA LEU A 448 -2.55 -14.33 -25.14
C LEU A 448 -1.28 -14.95 -25.78
N ASP A 449 -1.45 -16.07 -26.44
CA ASP A 449 -0.43 -16.68 -27.32
C ASP A 449 -1.10 -17.21 -28.60
N ASP A 450 -0.83 -16.53 -29.71
CA ASP A 450 -1.41 -16.84 -31.01
C ASP A 450 -0.87 -18.16 -31.62
N ARG A 451 0.15 -18.78 -30.99
CA ARG A 451 0.74 -20.05 -31.43
C ARG A 451 0.09 -21.24 -30.72
N ASP A 452 -0.63 -20.98 -29.65
CA ASP A 452 -1.27 -22.00 -28.82
C ASP A 452 -2.52 -22.60 -29.52
N MET A 453 -2.93 -23.80 -29.15
CA MET A 453 -4.05 -24.54 -29.74
C MET A 453 -4.88 -25.26 -28.67
N GLY A 454 -6.09 -25.65 -29.02
CA GLY A 454 -6.96 -26.48 -28.19
C GLY A 454 -7.39 -25.78 -26.90
N TRP A 455 -7.52 -26.55 -25.82
CA TRP A 455 -8.01 -26.03 -24.53
C TRP A 455 -7.10 -24.98 -23.88
N SER A 456 -5.80 -25.08 -24.07
CA SER A 456 -4.86 -24.05 -23.57
C SER A 456 -5.18 -22.70 -24.20
N ARG A 457 -5.35 -22.65 -25.52
CA ARG A 457 -5.75 -21.42 -26.20
C ARG A 457 -7.11 -20.92 -25.74
N PHE A 458 -8.09 -21.80 -25.64
CA PHE A 458 -9.42 -21.42 -25.18
C PHE A 458 -9.38 -20.70 -23.84
N TRP A 459 -8.67 -21.25 -22.84
CA TRP A 459 -8.58 -20.63 -21.53
C TRP A 459 -7.78 -19.34 -21.53
N ARG A 460 -6.76 -19.20 -22.36
CA ARG A 460 -6.02 -17.94 -22.54
C ARG A 460 -6.90 -16.86 -23.16
N GLU A 461 -7.65 -17.17 -24.21
CA GLU A 461 -8.60 -16.24 -24.85
C GLU A 461 -9.74 -15.86 -23.88
N ALA A 462 -10.30 -16.80 -23.14
CA ALA A 462 -11.32 -16.55 -22.14
C ALA A 462 -10.81 -15.66 -21.00
N ALA A 463 -9.65 -15.95 -20.45
CA ALA A 463 -9.04 -15.13 -19.41
C ALA A 463 -8.73 -13.71 -19.91
N ALA A 464 -8.18 -13.59 -21.12
CA ALA A 464 -7.89 -12.31 -21.72
C ALA A 464 -9.17 -11.50 -22.00
N ALA A 465 -10.28 -12.16 -22.41
CA ALA A 465 -11.57 -11.51 -22.63
C ALA A 465 -12.23 -11.06 -21.31
N ILE A 466 -12.07 -11.80 -20.22
CA ILE A 466 -12.58 -11.41 -18.90
C ILE A 466 -11.82 -10.16 -18.40
N ILE A 467 -10.50 -10.12 -18.57
CA ILE A 467 -9.66 -9.01 -18.14
C ILE A 467 -9.91 -7.78 -19.01
N ASN A 468 -10.02 -7.98 -20.33
CA ASN A 468 -10.23 -6.94 -21.31
C ASN A 468 -11.32 -7.37 -22.31
N PRO A 469 -12.60 -7.06 -22.02
CA PRO A 469 -13.72 -7.45 -22.88
C PRO A 469 -13.59 -6.95 -24.33
N MET A 470 -13.08 -5.75 -24.52
CA MET A 470 -12.87 -5.19 -25.86
C MET A 470 -11.82 -5.96 -26.66
N GLN A 471 -10.73 -6.40 -26.01
CA GLN A 471 -9.75 -7.28 -26.63
C GLN A 471 -10.39 -8.61 -27.05
N GLY A 472 -11.22 -9.20 -26.19
CA GLY A 472 -11.94 -10.45 -26.48
C GLY A 472 -12.89 -10.31 -27.67
N ILE A 473 -13.75 -9.29 -27.64
CA ILE A 473 -14.72 -9.01 -28.74
C ILE A 473 -13.98 -8.76 -30.07
N HIS A 474 -12.96 -7.92 -30.04
CA HIS A 474 -12.15 -7.61 -31.23
C HIS A 474 -11.51 -8.86 -31.83
N ARG A 475 -10.95 -9.75 -30.98
CA ARG A 475 -10.32 -11.00 -31.42
C ARG A 475 -11.31 -12.02 -31.95
N ILE A 476 -12.52 -12.07 -31.41
CA ILE A 476 -13.63 -12.89 -31.93
C ILE A 476 -14.05 -12.40 -33.30
N ILE A 477 -14.30 -11.10 -33.46
CA ILE A 477 -14.76 -10.49 -34.72
C ILE A 477 -13.67 -10.59 -35.81
N SER A 478 -12.42 -10.35 -35.47
CA SER A 478 -11.29 -10.45 -36.41
C SER A 478 -10.91 -11.88 -36.77
N GLY A 479 -11.41 -12.87 -36.01
CA GLY A 479 -11.04 -14.27 -36.14
C GLY A 479 -9.68 -14.62 -35.55
N ASP A 480 -9.02 -13.68 -34.88
CA ASP A 480 -7.71 -13.90 -34.23
C ASP A 480 -7.85 -14.83 -33.01
N ALA A 481 -9.03 -14.97 -32.40
CA ALA A 481 -9.28 -15.87 -31.28
C ALA A 481 -9.05 -17.35 -31.63
N TRP A 482 -9.24 -17.75 -32.88
CA TRP A 482 -9.09 -19.15 -33.33
C TRP A 482 -8.07 -19.35 -34.45
N ARG A 483 -7.55 -18.27 -35.04
CA ARG A 483 -6.54 -18.34 -36.10
C ARG A 483 -5.16 -18.62 -35.52
N VAL A 484 -4.63 -19.84 -35.69
CA VAL A 484 -3.28 -20.18 -35.26
C VAL A 484 -2.26 -19.55 -36.19
N LYS A 485 -1.30 -18.81 -35.61
CA LYS A 485 -0.22 -18.15 -36.36
C LYS A 485 1.07 -18.98 -36.28
N ASN A 486 1.95 -18.80 -37.28
CA ASN A 486 3.21 -19.55 -37.35
C ASN A 486 4.07 -19.31 -36.09
N ARG A 487 4.84 -20.29 -35.68
CA ARG A 487 5.70 -20.26 -34.48
C ARG A 487 6.67 -19.07 -34.42
N ASN A 488 7.04 -18.51 -35.55
CA ASN A 488 7.95 -17.35 -35.66
C ASN A 488 7.22 -16.02 -35.62
N TYR A 489 5.88 -15.99 -35.52
CA TYR A 489 5.11 -14.77 -35.47
C TYR A 489 4.89 -14.37 -34.01
N ARG A 490 5.61 -13.37 -33.52
CA ARG A 490 5.35 -12.75 -32.22
C ARG A 490 4.65 -11.43 -32.43
N TYR A 491 3.41 -11.36 -31.99
CA TYR A 491 2.60 -10.15 -32.17
C TYR A 491 3.14 -8.96 -31.36
N HIS A 492 3.77 -9.22 -30.22
CA HIS A 492 4.52 -8.27 -29.37
C HIS A 492 5.38 -9.06 -28.38
N ASN A 493 6.51 -8.51 -27.97
CA ASN A 493 7.40 -9.13 -26.96
C ASN A 493 6.88 -9.01 -25.51
N PHE A 494 5.57 -9.11 -25.29
CA PHE A 494 4.99 -9.04 -23.93
C PHE A 494 5.42 -10.20 -23.04
N HIS A 495 5.81 -11.33 -23.61
CA HIS A 495 6.33 -12.47 -22.85
C HIS A 495 7.74 -12.26 -22.29
N GLU A 496 8.47 -11.24 -22.75
CA GLU A 496 9.79 -10.88 -22.27
C GLU A 496 9.74 -9.89 -21.10
N ILE A 497 8.57 -9.31 -20.85
CA ILE A 497 8.38 -8.34 -19.76
C ILE A 497 8.21 -9.12 -18.45
N PRO A 498 9.00 -8.79 -17.42
CA PRO A 498 8.85 -9.45 -16.12
C PRO A 498 7.47 -9.14 -15.50
N VAL A 499 6.79 -10.18 -15.09
CA VAL A 499 5.48 -10.08 -14.42
C VAL A 499 5.56 -10.90 -13.13
N ASP A 500 5.26 -10.28 -12.01
CA ASP A 500 5.15 -10.93 -10.69
C ASP A 500 3.68 -10.90 -10.27
N VAL A 501 3.05 -12.07 -10.22
CA VAL A 501 1.64 -12.21 -9.83
C VAL A 501 1.57 -13.00 -8.55
N SER A 502 0.81 -12.52 -7.58
CA SER A 502 0.54 -13.28 -6.38
C SER A 502 -0.91 -13.17 -5.92
N PHE A 503 -1.41 -14.28 -5.38
CA PHE A 503 -2.72 -14.41 -4.76
C PHE A 503 -2.53 -14.79 -3.30
N THR A 504 -3.13 -14.05 -2.39
CA THR A 504 -3.15 -14.39 -0.97
C THR A 504 -4.57 -14.68 -0.55
N LEU A 505 -4.82 -15.89 -0.07
CA LEU A 505 -6.09 -16.27 0.53
C LEU A 505 -5.90 -16.42 2.03
N GLY A 506 -6.80 -15.87 2.82
CA GLY A 506 -6.64 -15.91 4.27
C GLY A 506 -7.82 -15.34 5.04
N TRP A 507 -7.52 -14.98 6.27
CA TRP A 507 -8.48 -14.44 7.22
C TRP A 507 -8.11 -13.02 7.62
N ARG A 508 -9.09 -12.14 7.61
CA ARG A 508 -9.01 -10.73 7.94
C ARG A 508 -9.78 -10.45 9.22
N TYR A 509 -9.22 -9.64 10.08
CA TYR A 509 -9.87 -9.04 11.22
C TYR A 509 -9.75 -7.53 11.13
N LEU A 510 -10.86 -6.82 11.26
CA LEU A 510 -10.94 -5.36 11.29
C LEU A 510 -11.49 -4.95 12.65
N ALA A 511 -10.65 -4.30 13.47
CA ALA A 511 -11.00 -3.86 14.81
C ALA A 511 -11.91 -2.62 14.78
N ASP A 512 -12.78 -2.50 15.76
CA ASP A 512 -13.60 -1.33 15.98
C ASP A 512 -12.80 -0.14 16.52
N ASP A 513 -13.33 1.07 16.34
CA ASP A 513 -12.67 2.29 16.85
C ASP A 513 -12.52 2.23 18.37
N GLY A 514 -11.26 2.27 18.80
CA GLY A 514 -10.92 2.27 20.22
C GLY A 514 -11.03 0.93 20.95
N ALA A 515 -11.35 -0.19 20.27
CA ALA A 515 -11.44 -1.51 20.87
C ALA A 515 -10.71 -2.57 20.03
N LEU A 516 -9.51 -2.97 20.46
CA LEU A 516 -8.61 -3.83 19.68
C LEU A 516 -9.21 -5.23 19.41
N PHE A 517 -9.99 -5.78 20.34
CA PHE A 517 -10.55 -7.13 20.26
C PHE A 517 -12.04 -7.18 19.90
N ARG A 518 -12.66 -6.05 19.65
CA ARG A 518 -13.99 -5.94 19.10
C ARG A 518 -13.90 -5.55 17.63
N GLY A 519 -14.54 -6.30 16.78
CA GLY A 519 -14.45 -6.05 15.32
C GLY A 519 -15.08 -7.16 14.50
N VAL A 520 -14.92 -7.07 13.20
CA VAL A 520 -15.48 -7.98 12.23
C VAL A 520 -14.42 -8.89 11.61
N HIS A 521 -14.82 -10.09 11.31
CA HIS A 521 -14.00 -11.12 10.68
C HIS A 521 -14.52 -11.43 9.29
N ALA A 522 -13.61 -11.60 8.34
CA ALA A 522 -13.97 -12.06 7.01
C ALA A 522 -12.85 -12.86 6.35
N PRO A 523 -13.15 -13.88 5.55
CA PRO A 523 -12.22 -14.39 4.56
C PRO A 523 -11.84 -13.27 3.59
N TYR A 524 -10.58 -13.25 3.14
CA TYR A 524 -10.13 -12.27 2.15
C TYR A 524 -9.30 -12.93 1.06
N LEU A 525 -9.39 -12.32 -0.11
CA LEU A 525 -8.50 -12.57 -1.25
C LEU A 525 -7.74 -11.27 -1.55
N ASN A 526 -6.42 -11.35 -1.56
CA ASN A 526 -5.58 -10.26 -2.05
C ASN A 526 -4.91 -10.67 -3.35
N PHE A 527 -5.07 -9.83 -4.36
CA PHE A 527 -4.40 -9.95 -5.64
C PHE A 527 -3.32 -8.88 -5.74
N TYR A 528 -2.12 -9.28 -6.09
CA TYR A 528 -1.02 -8.36 -6.35
C TYR A 528 -0.37 -8.69 -7.69
N LEU A 529 -0.11 -7.67 -8.47
CA LEU A 529 0.54 -7.75 -9.77
C LEU A 529 1.59 -6.63 -9.89
N LEU A 530 2.80 -7.02 -10.20
CA LEU A 530 3.85 -6.11 -10.65
C LEU A 530 4.17 -6.42 -12.11
N TYR A 531 4.01 -5.45 -12.97
CA TYR A 531 4.30 -5.56 -14.40
C TYR A 531 5.49 -4.68 -14.75
N GLY A 532 6.44 -5.24 -15.49
CA GLY A 532 7.63 -4.52 -15.93
C GLY A 532 8.69 -4.35 -14.83
N THR A 533 9.75 -3.67 -15.18
CA THR A 533 10.85 -3.37 -14.27
C THR A 533 10.63 -2.01 -13.62
N SER A 534 10.65 -1.98 -12.29
CA SER A 534 10.44 -0.74 -11.53
C SER A 534 11.55 0.28 -11.79
N VAL A 535 12.80 -0.20 -11.86
CA VAL A 535 13.99 0.62 -12.07
C VAL A 535 15.10 -0.23 -12.71
N ASP A 536 15.71 0.23 -13.80
CA ASP A 536 16.77 -0.48 -14.52
C ASP A 536 17.92 0.43 -14.99
N GLY A 537 17.82 1.75 -14.75
CA GLY A 537 18.81 2.72 -15.20
C GLY A 537 18.57 3.24 -16.63
N GLU A 538 17.47 2.85 -17.25
CA GLU A 538 17.13 3.33 -18.59
C GLU A 538 16.08 4.47 -18.54
N ARG A 539 16.01 5.21 -19.63
CA ARG A 539 14.97 6.23 -19.82
C ARG A 539 13.72 5.58 -20.40
N HIS A 540 12.60 5.72 -19.69
CA HIS A 540 11.32 5.18 -20.09
C HIS A 540 10.39 6.26 -20.65
N THR A 541 9.92 6.06 -21.86
CA THR A 541 9.02 6.99 -22.57
C THR A 541 7.69 6.34 -22.96
N LYS A 542 7.56 5.01 -22.76
CA LYS A 542 6.34 4.27 -23.06
C LYS A 542 5.48 4.19 -21.81
N PRO A 543 4.29 4.82 -21.78
CA PRO A 543 3.41 4.74 -20.62
C PRO A 543 3.10 3.30 -20.24
N TYR A 544 3.05 3.04 -18.94
CA TYR A 544 2.73 1.73 -18.34
C TYR A 544 3.66 0.57 -18.71
N ASP A 545 4.88 0.84 -19.14
CA ASP A 545 5.91 -0.19 -19.23
C ASP A 545 6.29 -0.76 -17.83
N PHE A 546 5.91 -0.04 -16.79
CA PHE A 546 5.87 -0.46 -15.40
C PHE A 546 4.57 -0.05 -14.75
N PHE A 547 3.91 -0.98 -14.03
CA PHE A 547 2.83 -0.66 -13.11
C PHE A 547 2.75 -1.66 -11.96
N ASP A 548 2.21 -1.18 -10.83
CA ASP A 548 1.97 -1.90 -9.57
C ASP A 548 0.45 -1.88 -9.31
N LEU A 549 -0.16 -3.06 -9.20
CA LEU A 549 -1.58 -3.23 -8.89
C LEU A 549 -1.72 -4.06 -7.62
N GLY A 550 -2.47 -3.57 -6.67
CA GLY A 550 -2.94 -4.32 -5.51
C GLY A 550 -4.45 -4.22 -5.40
N ALA A 551 -5.12 -5.33 -5.13
CA ALA A 551 -6.56 -5.35 -4.87
C ALA A 551 -6.88 -6.33 -3.73
N THR A 552 -7.74 -5.91 -2.81
CA THR A 552 -8.19 -6.74 -1.69
C THR A 552 -9.70 -6.86 -1.71
N PHE A 553 -10.16 -8.11 -1.64
CA PHE A 553 -11.57 -8.47 -1.63
C PHE A 553 -11.91 -9.19 -0.33
N SER A 554 -13.06 -8.90 0.26
CA SER A 554 -13.63 -9.64 1.40
C SER A 554 -14.84 -10.46 0.95
N ILE A 555 -15.02 -11.61 1.55
CA ILE A 555 -16.14 -12.51 1.27
C ILE A 555 -17.00 -12.62 2.53
N GLY A 556 -18.14 -11.94 2.55
CA GLY A 556 -19.04 -11.90 3.71
C GLY A 556 -18.51 -11.02 4.86
N GLY A 557 -18.95 -11.30 6.08
CA GLY A 557 -18.54 -10.55 7.29
C GLY A 557 -19.07 -9.11 7.36
N GLY A 558 -20.18 -8.80 6.68
CA GLY A 558 -20.78 -7.46 6.70
C GLY A 558 -19.95 -6.35 6.03
N GLN A 559 -18.80 -6.70 5.45
CA GLN A 559 -17.91 -5.75 4.81
C GLN A 559 -18.12 -5.65 3.30
N LYS A 560 -17.63 -4.56 2.67
CA LYS A 560 -17.64 -4.41 1.21
C LYS A 560 -16.88 -5.55 0.55
N MET A 561 -17.38 -6.05 -0.59
CA MET A 561 -16.68 -7.06 -1.36
C MET A 561 -15.33 -6.54 -1.87
N VAL A 562 -15.28 -5.32 -2.39
CA VAL A 562 -14.04 -4.65 -2.79
C VAL A 562 -13.62 -3.71 -1.67
N ASN A 563 -12.54 -4.03 -0.96
CA ASN A 563 -12.04 -3.21 0.14
C ASN A 563 -11.08 -2.13 -0.33
N ASN A 564 -10.17 -2.49 -1.22
CA ASN A 564 -9.28 -1.53 -1.85
C ASN A 564 -8.79 -2.01 -3.21
N ILE A 565 -8.53 -1.04 -4.08
CA ILE A 565 -7.79 -1.20 -5.32
C ILE A 565 -6.76 -0.07 -5.37
N SER A 566 -5.54 -0.37 -5.74
CA SER A 566 -4.46 0.60 -5.86
C SER A 566 -3.66 0.31 -7.11
N ILE A 567 -3.57 1.28 -8.01
CA ILE A 567 -2.79 1.21 -9.24
C ILE A 567 -1.84 2.39 -9.27
N VAL A 568 -0.59 2.11 -9.60
CA VAL A 568 0.42 3.12 -9.92
C VAL A 568 1.06 2.73 -11.23
N GLY A 569 0.87 3.52 -12.27
CA GLY A 569 1.42 3.30 -13.61
C GLY A 569 2.43 4.37 -13.99
N ARG A 570 3.61 3.97 -14.46
CA ARG A 570 4.63 4.89 -14.98
C ARG A 570 4.18 5.47 -16.31
N LEU A 571 4.17 6.80 -16.42
CA LEU A 571 3.94 7.49 -17.70
C LEU A 571 5.26 7.83 -18.38
N TRP A 572 6.25 8.18 -17.59
CA TRP A 572 7.60 8.51 -18.03
C TRP A 572 8.56 8.42 -16.86
N SER A 573 9.82 8.02 -17.09
CA SER A 573 10.89 8.13 -16.08
C SER A 573 12.27 8.29 -16.75
N THR A 574 13.22 8.75 -15.92
CA THR A 574 14.62 8.87 -16.28
C THR A 574 15.50 8.55 -15.07
N PRO A 575 16.63 7.85 -15.28
CA PRO A 575 17.59 7.66 -14.21
C PRO A 575 18.22 8.99 -13.81
N ILE A 576 18.36 9.20 -12.51
CA ILE A 576 19.01 10.38 -11.93
C ILE A 576 20.30 10.03 -11.18
N VAL A 577 20.40 8.79 -10.70
CA VAL A 577 21.59 8.25 -10.04
C VAL A 577 21.79 6.82 -10.52
N GLU A 578 23.00 6.52 -10.99
CA GLU A 578 23.43 5.18 -11.29
C GLU A 578 24.83 4.96 -10.71
N ILE A 579 24.94 4.04 -9.75
CA ILE A 579 26.22 3.66 -9.14
C ILE A 579 26.46 2.21 -9.51
N PRO A 580 27.49 1.94 -10.34
CA PRO A 580 27.77 0.59 -10.81
C PRO A 580 28.11 -0.35 -9.66
N ALA A 581 27.81 -1.62 -9.85
CA ALA A 581 28.16 -2.65 -8.89
C ALA A 581 29.69 -2.78 -8.73
N LYS A 582 30.14 -3.04 -7.50
CA LYS A 582 31.56 -3.31 -7.21
C LYS A 582 32.02 -4.70 -7.69
N THR A 583 31.12 -5.58 -8.04
CA THR A 583 31.40 -6.95 -8.53
C THR A 583 30.73 -7.18 -9.87
N LYS A 584 31.37 -7.99 -10.73
CA LYS A 584 30.87 -8.29 -12.09
C LYS A 584 29.44 -8.88 -12.14
N ASP A 585 28.98 -9.50 -11.07
CA ASP A 585 27.66 -10.16 -10.97
C ASP A 585 26.64 -9.40 -10.14
N GLY A 586 26.97 -8.19 -9.66
CA GLY A 586 26.10 -7.38 -8.79
C GLY A 586 25.35 -6.30 -9.57
N GLN A 587 24.08 -6.08 -9.27
CA GLN A 587 23.37 -4.87 -9.70
C GLN A 587 23.91 -3.67 -8.91
N GLY A 588 24.09 -2.54 -9.56
CA GLY A 588 24.41 -1.26 -8.92
C GLY A 588 23.21 -0.66 -8.18
N MET A 589 23.42 0.45 -7.51
CA MET A 589 22.34 1.27 -6.98
C MET A 589 21.81 2.16 -8.12
N VAL A 590 20.51 2.13 -8.32
CA VAL A 590 19.86 2.96 -9.34
C VAL A 590 18.71 3.73 -8.72
N ALA A 591 18.63 5.01 -9.01
CA ALA A 591 17.50 5.84 -8.65
C ALA A 591 16.91 6.50 -9.90
N GLU A 592 15.60 6.46 -10.01
CA GLU A 592 14.84 7.04 -11.11
C GLU A 592 13.85 8.07 -10.60
N PHE A 593 13.68 9.12 -11.35
CA PHE A 593 12.58 10.08 -11.21
C PHE A 593 11.64 9.93 -12.40
N GLY A 594 10.33 10.00 -12.13
CA GLY A 594 9.33 9.84 -13.17
C GLY A 594 8.02 10.54 -12.87
N ILE A 595 7.11 10.48 -13.85
CA ILE A 595 5.72 10.90 -13.72
C ILE A 595 4.86 9.64 -13.75
N TYR A 596 3.94 9.57 -12.82
CA TYR A 596 3.09 8.41 -12.59
C TYR A 596 1.62 8.81 -12.58
N GLN A 597 0.77 7.92 -13.08
CA GLN A 597 -0.67 7.97 -12.91
C GLN A 597 -1.07 7.08 -11.75
N HIS A 598 -2.05 7.56 -10.96
CA HIS A 598 -2.53 6.87 -9.77
C HIS A 598 -4.03 6.66 -9.86
N PHE A 599 -4.46 5.49 -9.43
CA PHE A 599 -5.85 5.16 -9.15
C PHE A 599 -5.91 4.44 -7.81
N ASN A 600 -6.71 4.95 -6.86
CA ASN A 600 -6.92 4.33 -5.57
C ASN A 600 -8.39 4.36 -5.21
N TYR A 601 -8.86 3.23 -4.70
CA TYR A 601 -10.20 3.05 -4.17
C TYR A 601 -10.10 2.35 -2.83
N TYR A 602 -10.65 2.93 -1.77
CA TYR A 602 -10.76 2.38 -0.42
C TYR A 602 -12.20 2.53 0.04
N ASP A 603 -12.83 1.43 0.43
CA ASP A 603 -14.18 1.44 0.98
C ASP A 603 -14.36 0.37 2.06
N SER A 604 -15.10 0.71 3.10
CA SER A 604 -15.49 -0.20 4.17
C SER A 604 -16.93 0.07 4.61
N ASN A 605 -17.53 -0.93 5.25
CA ASN A 605 -18.79 -0.76 5.96
C ASN A 605 -18.52 -0.42 7.45
N PRO A 606 -19.51 0.07 8.18
CA PRO A 606 -19.45 0.15 9.64
C PRO A 606 -19.09 -1.21 10.25
N ILE A 607 -18.42 -1.18 11.40
CA ILE A 607 -18.01 -2.39 12.11
C ILE A 607 -19.15 -2.86 13.03
N GLU A 608 -19.88 -1.92 13.66
CA GLU A 608 -21.04 -2.21 14.50
C GLU A 608 -22.34 -2.06 13.73
N ASP A 609 -23.27 -2.96 13.95
CA ASP A 609 -24.64 -2.84 13.46
C ASP A 609 -25.30 -1.58 14.02
N GLY A 610 -25.85 -0.75 13.14
CA GLY A 610 -26.45 0.53 13.50
C GLY A 610 -25.46 1.69 13.70
N SER A 611 -24.16 1.46 13.60
CA SER A 611 -23.17 2.54 13.59
C SER A 611 -23.12 3.21 12.21
N GLU A 612 -23.08 4.53 12.19
CA GLU A 612 -22.83 5.32 10.97
C GLU A 612 -21.31 5.56 10.73
N LEU A 613 -20.46 5.22 11.70
CA LEU A 613 -19.03 5.44 11.63
C LEU A 613 -18.37 4.42 10.69
N ILE A 614 -17.95 4.88 9.53
CA ILE A 614 -17.20 4.08 8.56
C ILE A 614 -15.70 4.25 8.82
N PRO A 615 -14.95 3.15 9.05
CA PRO A 615 -13.51 3.18 9.32
C PRO A 615 -12.70 3.94 8.27
N TYR A 616 -12.94 3.63 7.01
CA TYR A 616 -12.26 4.30 5.90
C TYR A 616 -13.13 4.29 4.64
N ARG A 617 -13.18 5.42 3.96
CA ARG A 617 -13.70 5.58 2.60
C ARG A 617 -12.99 6.75 1.97
N ILE A 618 -12.19 6.48 0.95
CA ILE A 618 -11.52 7.50 0.15
C ILE A 618 -11.17 6.92 -1.22
N SER A 619 -11.22 7.77 -2.23
CA SER A 619 -10.77 7.42 -3.57
C SER A 619 -9.87 8.49 -4.17
N GLU A 620 -9.08 8.08 -5.13
CA GLU A 620 -8.30 8.88 -6.04
C GLU A 620 -8.60 8.33 -7.44
N ALA A 621 -9.72 8.76 -8.02
CA ALA A 621 -10.17 8.28 -9.33
C ALA A 621 -9.34 8.84 -10.48
N ALA A 622 -8.80 10.05 -10.30
CA ALA A 622 -7.95 10.73 -11.26
C ALA A 622 -6.76 11.38 -10.53
N GLY A 623 -5.62 10.71 -10.51
CA GLY A 623 -4.41 11.18 -9.86
C GLY A 623 -3.18 11.12 -10.76
N PHE A 624 -2.35 12.17 -10.74
CA PHE A 624 -1.10 12.25 -11.49
C PHE A 624 -0.02 12.97 -10.67
N GLY A 625 1.21 12.52 -10.79
CA GLY A 625 2.27 13.23 -10.11
C GLY A 625 3.64 12.62 -10.22
N PRO A 626 4.64 13.29 -9.65
CA PRO A 626 6.01 12.81 -9.63
C PRO A 626 6.19 11.62 -8.72
N GLY A 627 7.17 10.79 -9.06
CA GLY A 627 7.61 9.69 -8.26
C GLY A 627 9.11 9.47 -8.32
N PHE A 628 9.61 8.87 -7.28
CA PHE A 628 10.99 8.50 -7.12
C PHE A 628 11.09 7.03 -6.74
N ILE A 629 11.89 6.27 -7.48
CA ILE A 629 12.15 4.86 -7.19
C ILE A 629 13.65 4.66 -7.03
N LEU A 630 14.03 4.05 -5.92
CA LEU A 630 15.41 3.66 -5.62
C LEU A 630 15.49 2.14 -5.50
N SER A 631 16.40 1.52 -6.22
CA SER A 631 16.78 0.13 -6.04
C SER A 631 18.21 0.03 -5.55
N MET A 632 18.41 -0.72 -4.49
CA MET A 632 19.74 -1.00 -3.94
C MET A 632 20.07 -2.48 -4.16
N PRO A 633 21.32 -2.76 -4.51
CA PRO A 633 21.77 -4.12 -4.78
C PRO A 633 21.85 -4.98 -3.53
N GLN A 634 22.08 -6.27 -3.75
CA GLN A 634 22.31 -7.24 -2.72
C GLN A 634 23.37 -6.76 -1.71
N THR A 635 22.97 -6.75 -0.45
CA THR A 635 23.83 -6.29 0.65
C THR A 635 23.61 -7.21 1.85
N GLY A 636 24.41 -8.27 1.93
CA GLY A 636 24.32 -9.27 3.00
C GLY A 636 23.08 -10.16 2.86
N ALA A 637 22.21 -10.18 3.88
CA ALA A 637 20.96 -10.94 3.82
C ALA A 637 19.84 -10.23 3.07
N LEU A 638 19.99 -8.95 2.81
CA LEU A 638 19.11 -8.26 1.87
C LEU A 638 19.53 -8.62 0.46
N SER A 639 18.73 -9.41 -0.20
CA SER A 639 18.93 -9.73 -1.61
C SER A 639 18.53 -8.56 -2.51
N LYS A 640 17.54 -7.76 -2.07
CA LYS A 640 17.11 -6.53 -2.75
C LYS A 640 16.48 -5.59 -1.72
N MET A 641 16.72 -4.31 -1.90
CA MET A 641 15.92 -3.26 -1.28
C MET A 641 15.37 -2.35 -2.35
N GLU A 642 14.10 -2.03 -2.26
CA GLU A 642 13.46 -1.08 -3.15
C GLU A 642 12.61 -0.10 -2.36
N GLN A 643 12.80 1.19 -2.64
CA GLN A 643 12.03 2.29 -2.07
C GLN A 643 11.31 3.02 -3.19
N ARG A 644 9.99 3.15 -3.06
CA ARG A 644 9.17 3.94 -3.98
C ARG A 644 8.49 5.05 -3.20
N ILE A 645 8.50 6.24 -3.75
CA ILE A 645 7.87 7.42 -3.16
C ILE A 645 7.14 8.16 -4.26
N PHE A 646 5.87 8.44 -4.05
CA PHE A 646 5.04 9.13 -5.01
C PHE A 646 4.31 10.28 -4.32
N VAL A 647 4.21 11.41 -5.02
CA VAL A 647 3.34 12.53 -4.66
C VAL A 647 2.39 12.73 -5.83
N SER A 648 1.09 12.59 -5.58
CA SER A 648 0.08 12.72 -6.62
C SER A 648 -0.84 13.88 -6.33
N GLY A 649 -1.13 14.70 -7.34
CA GLY A 649 -2.25 15.62 -7.34
C GLY A 649 -3.52 14.88 -7.74
N ILE A 650 -4.53 14.95 -6.89
CA ILE A 650 -5.83 14.32 -7.11
C ILE A 650 -6.74 15.35 -7.78
N LEU A 651 -7.10 15.12 -9.04
CA LEU A 651 -8.05 15.95 -9.77
C LEU A 651 -9.47 15.66 -9.30
N LEU A 652 -9.78 14.37 -9.12
CA LEU A 652 -11.06 13.90 -8.62
C LEU A 652 -10.86 12.75 -7.65
N GLY A 653 -11.47 12.86 -6.49
CA GLY A 653 -11.60 11.80 -5.51
C GLY A 653 -12.89 11.94 -4.70
N GLY A 654 -13.25 10.88 -3.99
CA GLY A 654 -14.39 10.85 -3.09
C GLY A 654 -13.95 10.55 -1.67
N THR A 655 -14.68 11.05 -0.68
CA THR A 655 -14.45 10.79 0.74
C THR A 655 -15.76 10.67 1.49
N LYS A 656 -15.81 9.90 2.58
CA LYS A 656 -17.02 9.73 3.40
C LYS A 656 -17.60 11.07 3.84
N SER A 657 -18.93 11.23 3.68
CA SER A 657 -19.73 12.23 4.39
C SER A 657 -20.29 11.59 5.66
N ASP A 658 -20.04 12.22 6.82
CA ASP A 658 -20.47 11.71 8.12
C ASP A 658 -21.78 12.38 8.63
N TYR A 659 -22.34 13.30 7.83
CA TYR A 659 -23.56 14.02 8.16
C TYR A 659 -24.67 13.75 7.16
N PHE A 660 -25.86 14.31 7.43
CA PHE A 660 -26.99 14.17 6.54
C PHE A 660 -26.69 14.79 5.17
N ASN A 661 -27.03 14.07 4.12
CA ASN A 661 -26.80 14.53 2.75
C ASN A 661 -28.12 14.53 1.97
N VAL A 662 -28.59 15.74 1.60
CA VAL A 662 -29.86 15.95 0.89
C VAL A 662 -29.89 15.25 -0.47
N ILE A 663 -28.73 15.12 -1.13
CA ILE A 663 -28.62 14.49 -2.45
C ILE A 663 -28.46 12.97 -2.38
N GLU A 664 -28.83 12.35 -1.28
CA GLU A 664 -28.79 10.89 -1.06
C GLU A 664 -27.40 10.24 -1.22
N ARG A 665 -26.36 11.06 -1.33
CA ARG A 665 -24.98 10.63 -1.50
C ARG A 665 -24.24 10.64 -0.16
N ASP A 666 -23.76 9.49 0.28
CA ASP A 666 -23.07 9.32 1.56
C ASP A 666 -21.54 9.63 1.51
N TYR A 667 -21.12 10.39 0.52
CA TYR A 667 -19.74 10.82 0.33
C TYR A 667 -19.66 12.21 -0.31
N ASN A 668 -18.51 12.85 -0.14
CA ASN A 668 -18.18 14.15 -0.74
C ASN A 668 -17.18 13.93 -1.87
N MET A 669 -17.32 14.68 -2.93
CA MET A 669 -16.33 14.75 -4.00
C MET A 669 -15.37 15.91 -3.76
N GLY A 670 -14.16 15.79 -4.31
CA GLY A 670 -13.19 16.87 -4.20
C GLY A 670 -11.89 16.62 -4.94
N SER A 671 -10.98 17.55 -4.79
CA SER A 671 -9.61 17.48 -5.30
C SER A 671 -8.62 17.59 -4.14
N GLY A 672 -7.38 17.19 -4.37
CA GLY A 672 -6.39 17.26 -3.31
C GLY A 672 -5.04 16.68 -3.69
N PHE A 673 -4.44 15.97 -2.77
CA PHE A 673 -3.16 15.31 -3.02
C PHE A 673 -3.03 14.02 -2.21
N SER A 674 -2.13 13.16 -2.66
CA SER A 674 -1.69 11.99 -1.89
C SER A 674 -0.18 11.87 -1.86
N ILE A 675 0.34 11.30 -0.77
CA ILE A 675 1.75 10.93 -0.63
C ILE A 675 1.80 9.44 -0.33
N LYS A 676 2.57 8.69 -1.09
CA LYS A 676 2.66 7.24 -0.97
C LYS A 676 4.11 6.81 -0.88
N SER A 677 4.40 5.93 0.05
CA SER A 677 5.70 5.32 0.24
C SER A 677 5.54 3.80 0.29
N LYS A 678 6.36 3.09 -0.46
CA LYS A 678 6.45 1.63 -0.40
C LYS A 678 7.91 1.25 -0.26
N THR A 679 8.26 0.66 0.88
CA THR A 679 9.58 0.10 1.13
C THR A 679 9.49 -1.40 1.06
N GLN A 680 10.28 -2.02 0.21
CA GLN A 680 10.39 -3.46 0.10
C GLN A 680 11.80 -3.90 0.48
N LEU A 681 11.89 -4.81 1.43
CA LEU A 681 13.11 -5.46 1.87
C LEU A 681 12.98 -6.95 1.56
N ASP A 682 13.86 -7.46 0.70
CA ASP A 682 13.87 -8.87 0.32
C ASP A 682 15.03 -9.57 1.02
N PHE A 683 14.72 -10.57 1.83
CA PHE A 683 15.68 -11.35 2.60
C PHE A 683 15.98 -12.71 1.93
N GLY A 684 15.77 -12.80 0.63
CA GLY A 684 15.99 -14.02 -0.14
C GLY A 684 15.09 -15.16 0.36
N ARG A 685 15.71 -16.26 0.75
CA ARG A 685 14.99 -17.48 1.21
C ARG A 685 14.08 -17.29 2.42
N PHE A 686 14.32 -16.30 3.24
CA PHE A 686 13.53 -16.09 4.46
C PHE A 686 12.18 -15.42 4.16
N GLY A 687 12.11 -14.70 3.05
CA GLY A 687 10.91 -13.97 2.69
C GLY A 687 11.17 -12.50 2.41
N ARG A 688 10.13 -11.71 2.46
CA ARG A 688 10.19 -10.27 2.26
C ARG A 688 9.37 -9.54 3.31
N MET A 689 9.74 -8.31 3.50
CA MET A 689 9.00 -7.34 4.27
C MET A 689 8.64 -6.16 3.36
N ILE A 690 7.40 -5.74 3.42
CA ILE A 690 6.91 -4.56 2.72
C ILE A 690 6.28 -3.63 3.75
N LEU A 691 6.66 -2.36 3.73
CA LEU A 691 6.01 -1.30 4.49
C LEU A 691 5.36 -0.34 3.49
N ASN A 692 4.04 -0.27 3.51
CA ASN A 692 3.30 0.74 2.76
C ASN A 692 2.85 1.84 3.73
N ALA A 693 3.06 3.09 3.35
CA ALA A 693 2.50 4.25 4.02
C ALA A 693 1.84 5.13 2.96
N LYS A 694 0.57 5.45 3.15
CA LYS A 694 -0.20 6.27 2.23
C LYS A 694 -0.93 7.35 3.01
N TYR A 695 -0.83 8.57 2.55
CA TYR A 695 -1.57 9.70 3.08
C TYR A 695 -2.37 10.35 1.96
N PHE A 696 -3.63 10.54 2.18
CA PHE A 696 -4.55 11.21 1.26
C PHE A 696 -5.11 12.44 1.93
N ARG A 697 -5.27 13.52 1.17
CA ARG A 697 -5.94 14.74 1.59
C ARG A 697 -6.83 15.23 0.47
N LEU A 698 -8.13 15.36 0.75
CA LEU A 698 -9.14 15.84 -0.19
C LEU A 698 -9.87 17.05 0.37
N TYR A 699 -10.21 17.97 -0.51
CA TYR A 699 -10.93 19.21 -0.21
C TYR A 699 -12.18 19.27 -1.10
N THR A 700 -13.33 19.46 -0.48
CA THR A 700 -14.58 19.78 -1.16
C THR A 700 -14.64 21.27 -1.39
N TRP A 701 -14.63 21.71 -2.66
CA TRP A 701 -14.53 23.11 -3.03
C TRP A 701 -15.89 23.79 -3.18
N LYS A 702 -16.93 23.00 -3.52
CA LYS A 702 -18.28 23.45 -3.80
C LYS A 702 -19.26 22.75 -2.87
N GLY A 703 -19.34 23.28 -1.66
CA GLY A 703 -20.18 22.72 -0.60
C GLY A 703 -21.59 23.31 -0.57
N TYR A 704 -22.32 22.93 0.47
CA TYR A 704 -23.70 23.33 0.71
C TYR A 704 -23.85 24.77 1.21
N GLU A 705 -22.83 25.39 1.73
CA GLU A 705 -22.91 26.76 2.25
C GLU A 705 -23.53 27.69 1.21
N ASN A 706 -24.43 28.55 1.66
CA ASN A 706 -25.20 29.45 0.81
C ASN A 706 -26.21 28.78 -0.13
N LYS A 707 -26.64 27.54 0.16
CA LYS A 707 -27.72 26.85 -0.53
C LYS A 707 -28.95 26.73 0.37
N ASP A 708 -30.10 27.05 -0.20
CA ASP A 708 -31.37 26.71 0.45
C ASP A 708 -31.74 25.26 0.07
N LEU A 709 -31.45 24.31 0.98
CA LEU A 709 -31.73 22.91 0.74
C LEU A 709 -33.20 22.53 0.95
N ASN A 710 -34.01 23.37 1.63
CA ASN A 710 -35.40 23.06 1.91
C ASN A 710 -36.25 22.91 0.63
N VAL A 711 -35.95 23.70 -0.40
CA VAL A 711 -36.63 23.63 -1.70
C VAL A 711 -36.35 22.34 -2.47
N TYR A 712 -35.22 21.69 -2.19
CA TYR A 712 -34.86 20.38 -2.75
C TYR A 712 -35.41 19.23 -1.91
N ALA A 713 -35.37 19.35 -0.60
CA ALA A 713 -35.93 18.36 0.32
C ALA A 713 -37.47 18.30 0.24
N SER A 714 -38.15 19.42 -0.07
CA SER A 714 -39.59 19.47 -0.28
C SER A 714 -40.04 18.95 -1.64
N GLY A 715 -39.11 18.72 -2.58
CA GLY A 715 -39.43 18.34 -3.95
C GLY A 715 -39.80 19.48 -4.85
N GLU A 716 -39.75 20.75 -4.41
CA GLU A 716 -40.01 21.92 -5.25
C GLU A 716 -38.99 22.08 -6.36
N LYS A 717 -37.74 21.63 -6.11
CA LYS A 717 -36.66 21.57 -7.11
C LYS A 717 -36.09 20.18 -7.20
N ASP A 718 -35.74 19.78 -8.39
CA ASP A 718 -35.11 18.51 -8.66
C ASP A 718 -33.67 18.46 -8.07
N LEU A 719 -33.35 17.40 -7.31
CA LEU A 719 -32.08 17.15 -6.70
C LEU A 719 -30.92 17.07 -7.72
N HIS A 720 -31.19 16.58 -8.93
CA HIS A 720 -30.22 16.46 -10.02
C HIS A 720 -29.62 17.81 -10.44
N TYR A 721 -30.34 18.91 -10.23
CA TYR A 721 -29.84 20.26 -10.50
C TYR A 721 -29.15 20.92 -9.30
N LEU A 722 -29.05 20.24 -8.17
CA LEU A 722 -28.27 20.74 -7.00
C LEU A 722 -26.75 20.57 -7.22
N ASN A 723 -26.17 21.51 -7.90
CA ASN A 723 -24.78 21.49 -8.30
C ASN A 723 -23.81 21.73 -7.11
N VAL A 724 -23.60 20.71 -6.30
CA VAL A 724 -22.68 20.70 -5.12
C VAL A 724 -21.86 19.41 -5.08
N GLN A 725 -20.67 19.49 -4.49
CA GLN A 725 -19.79 18.32 -4.27
C GLN A 725 -20.11 17.59 -2.96
N GLY A 726 -20.92 18.16 -2.09
CA GLY A 726 -21.32 17.66 -0.78
C GLY A 726 -21.06 18.67 0.33
N ASP A 727 -20.75 18.20 1.55
CA ASP A 727 -20.37 19.05 2.67
C ASP A 727 -19.09 19.85 2.35
N ASN A 728 -19.03 21.12 2.76
CA ASN A 728 -17.79 21.85 2.67
C ASN A 728 -16.80 21.33 3.70
N SER A 729 -15.90 20.48 3.25
CA SER A 729 -15.03 19.72 4.13
C SER A 729 -13.63 19.53 3.60
N ASN A 730 -12.75 19.13 4.49
CA ASN A 730 -11.45 18.58 4.14
C ASN A 730 -11.19 17.27 4.89
N ALA A 731 -10.97 16.20 4.15
CA ALA A 731 -10.79 14.87 4.68
C ALA A 731 -9.36 14.41 4.50
N ALA A 732 -8.86 13.66 5.47
CA ALA A 732 -7.58 12.98 5.41
C ALA A 732 -7.72 11.50 5.77
N LEU A 733 -6.96 10.65 5.10
CA LEU A 733 -6.78 9.25 5.46
C LEU A 733 -5.29 8.91 5.46
N LEU A 734 -4.80 8.44 6.60
CA LEU A 734 -3.48 7.83 6.74
C LEU A 734 -3.64 6.31 6.80
N VAL A 735 -2.90 5.60 5.99
CA VAL A 735 -2.82 4.13 6.00
C VAL A 735 -1.37 3.73 6.20
N ILE A 736 -1.09 2.96 7.25
CA ILE A 736 0.23 2.35 7.49
C ILE A 736 0.04 0.84 7.48
N ASN A 737 0.68 0.15 6.53
CA ASN A 737 0.47 -1.27 6.31
C ASN A 737 1.80 -2.01 6.18
N PRO A 738 2.34 -2.57 7.28
CA PRO A 738 3.41 -3.56 7.24
C PRO A 738 2.90 -4.93 6.78
N ILE A 739 3.68 -5.57 5.91
CA ILE A 739 3.43 -6.91 5.38
C ILE A 739 4.69 -7.74 5.53
N PHE A 740 4.55 -8.93 6.09
CA PHE A 740 5.61 -9.93 6.24
C PHE A 740 5.23 -11.17 5.45
N GLU A 741 6.03 -11.52 4.47
CA GLU A 741 5.91 -12.77 3.73
C GLU A 741 7.05 -13.70 4.13
N PHE A 742 6.72 -14.87 4.65
CA PHE A 742 7.67 -15.90 5.02
C PHE A 742 7.63 -17.01 3.97
N HIS A 743 8.70 -17.19 3.22
CA HIS A 743 8.78 -18.23 2.21
C HIS A 743 8.80 -19.63 2.85
N VAL A 744 7.83 -20.46 2.51
CA VAL A 744 7.69 -21.84 3.01
C VAL A 744 8.11 -22.84 1.93
N ALA A 745 7.76 -22.58 0.68
CA ALA A 745 8.10 -23.37 -0.49
C ALA A 745 8.31 -22.46 -1.70
N LYS A 746 8.69 -23.03 -2.84
CA LYS A 746 9.09 -22.31 -4.05
C LYS A 746 8.08 -21.24 -4.51
N GLN A 747 6.78 -21.54 -4.41
CA GLN A 747 5.69 -20.67 -4.84
C GLN A 747 4.79 -20.24 -3.68
N TRP A 748 5.04 -20.72 -2.46
CA TRP A 748 4.16 -20.57 -1.33
C TRP A 748 4.82 -19.80 -0.19
N SER A 749 4.11 -18.83 0.34
CA SER A 749 4.53 -18.04 1.49
C SER A 749 3.39 -17.92 2.50
N ILE A 750 3.73 -17.82 3.77
CA ILE A 750 2.80 -17.35 4.80
C ILE A 750 2.87 -15.83 4.83
N ASN A 751 1.72 -15.20 4.75
CA ASN A 751 1.58 -13.74 4.78
C ASN A 751 0.97 -13.33 6.11
N LEU A 752 1.63 -12.39 6.79
CA LEU A 752 1.11 -11.71 7.96
C LEU A 752 1.15 -10.21 7.68
N SER A 753 0.02 -9.55 7.72
CA SER A 753 -0.02 -8.11 7.57
C SER A 753 -0.88 -7.43 8.62
N GLY A 754 -0.48 -6.22 8.98
CA GLY A 754 -1.28 -5.30 9.77
C GLY A 754 -1.60 -4.06 8.94
N ALA A 755 -2.67 -3.38 9.24
CA ALA A 755 -2.90 -2.04 8.72
C ALA A 755 -3.51 -1.16 9.82
N TYR A 756 -3.06 0.07 9.86
CA TYR A 756 -3.63 1.10 10.70
C TYR A 756 -4.23 2.16 9.80
N TYR A 757 -5.51 2.44 10.00
CA TYR A 757 -6.25 3.46 9.28
C TYR A 757 -6.58 4.59 10.26
N TRP A 758 -6.25 5.81 9.89
CA TRP A 758 -6.62 7.00 10.62
C TRP A 758 -7.31 7.96 9.67
N ARG A 759 -8.62 8.05 9.79
CA ARG A 759 -9.46 8.99 9.06
C ARG A 759 -9.72 10.21 9.93
N ARG A 760 -9.61 11.39 9.35
CA ARG A 760 -9.98 12.66 9.94
C ARG A 760 -10.69 13.50 8.91
N THR A 761 -11.88 13.95 9.21
CA THR A 761 -12.62 14.91 8.38
C THR A 761 -12.92 16.15 9.19
N HIS A 762 -12.58 17.32 8.66
CA HIS A 762 -12.98 18.63 9.20
C HIS A 762 -14.07 19.18 8.29
N TYR A 763 -15.22 19.45 8.85
CA TYR A 763 -16.37 20.05 8.21
C TYR A 763 -16.39 21.54 8.52
N ASN A 764 -16.14 22.38 7.51
CA ASN A 764 -16.29 23.81 7.65
C ASN A 764 -17.77 24.15 7.74
N TYR A 765 -18.59 23.57 6.83
CA TYR A 765 -20.05 23.63 6.83
C TYR A 765 -20.65 22.28 6.48
N TYR A 766 -21.74 21.92 7.14
CA TYR A 766 -22.52 20.72 6.92
C TYR A 766 -23.99 20.94 7.34
N TYR A 767 -24.89 20.13 6.82
CA TYR A 767 -26.28 20.10 7.27
C TYR A 767 -26.49 18.89 8.19
N ASP A 768 -27.21 19.12 9.32
CA ASP A 768 -27.67 18.04 10.18
C ASP A 768 -28.98 17.42 9.63
N LYS A 769 -29.49 16.39 10.34
CA LYS A 769 -30.73 15.70 9.94
C LYS A 769 -31.98 16.58 9.96
N GLU A 770 -31.92 17.72 10.62
CA GLU A 770 -32.99 18.72 10.71
C GLU A 770 -32.84 19.82 9.64
N LEU A 771 -31.92 19.63 8.69
CA LEU A 771 -31.55 20.61 7.65
C LEU A 771 -31.10 21.95 8.22
N VAL A 772 -30.49 21.95 9.40
CA VAL A 772 -29.88 23.14 10.00
C VAL A 772 -28.40 23.19 9.60
N LEU A 773 -28.00 24.34 9.03
CA LEU A 773 -26.60 24.58 8.69
C LEU A 773 -25.74 24.69 9.95
N ARG A 774 -24.77 23.79 10.08
CA ARG A 774 -23.78 23.75 11.17
C ARG A 774 -22.40 24.02 10.60
N GLN A 775 -21.47 24.36 11.49
CA GLN A 775 -20.10 24.66 11.09
C GLN A 775 -19.07 24.16 12.10
N ASN A 776 -17.84 23.95 11.62
CA ASN A 776 -16.66 23.67 12.42
C ASN A 776 -16.76 22.40 13.27
N SER A 777 -16.98 21.26 12.61
CA SER A 777 -17.00 19.95 13.25
C SER A 777 -15.84 19.07 12.78
N TYR A 778 -15.42 18.16 13.66
CA TYR A 778 -14.39 17.16 13.37
C TYR A 778 -14.91 15.76 13.64
N VAL A 779 -14.70 14.87 12.66
CA VAL A 779 -14.98 13.44 12.81
C VAL A 779 -13.67 12.66 12.66
N TYR A 780 -13.47 11.71 13.55
CA TYR A 780 -12.30 10.84 13.57
C TYR A 780 -12.73 9.39 13.56
N ALA A 781 -12.04 8.56 12.79
CA ALA A 781 -12.12 7.11 12.87
C ALA A 781 -10.71 6.51 12.90
N ARG A 782 -10.48 5.58 13.81
CA ARG A 782 -9.19 4.89 13.97
C ARG A 782 -9.46 3.41 14.01
N THR A 783 -8.85 2.69 13.12
CA THR A 783 -9.10 1.27 12.96
C THR A 783 -7.79 0.53 12.74
N PHE A 784 -7.69 -0.62 13.35
CA PHE A 784 -6.59 -1.55 13.16
C PHE A 784 -7.08 -2.81 12.44
N GLU A 785 -6.34 -3.24 11.44
CA GLU A 785 -6.61 -4.45 10.68
C GLU A 785 -5.46 -5.44 10.81
N THR A 786 -5.78 -6.71 10.96
CA THR A 786 -4.81 -7.80 10.84
C THR A 786 -5.28 -8.80 9.81
N LYS A 787 -4.34 -9.31 9.03
CA LYS A 787 -4.57 -10.36 8.04
C LYS A 787 -3.53 -11.45 8.18
N ILE A 788 -3.98 -12.69 8.13
CA ILE A 788 -3.11 -13.86 8.03
C ILE A 788 -3.56 -14.68 6.82
N GLY A 789 -2.64 -15.12 6.00
CA GLY A 789 -3.01 -15.87 4.80
C GLY A 789 -1.85 -16.63 4.20
N VAL A 790 -2.17 -17.39 3.18
CA VAL A 790 -1.21 -18.12 2.35
C VAL A 790 -1.15 -17.46 1.00
N THR A 791 0.05 -17.10 0.58
CA THR A 791 0.33 -16.49 -0.72
C THR A 791 0.87 -17.53 -1.68
N CYS A 792 0.26 -17.61 -2.85
CA CYS A 792 0.78 -18.32 -4.02
C CYS A 792 1.33 -17.29 -5.01
N ARG A 793 2.58 -17.47 -5.44
CA ARG A 793 3.25 -16.65 -6.45
C ARG A 793 3.45 -17.43 -7.73
N LEU A 794 2.99 -16.85 -8.85
CA LEU A 794 3.05 -17.48 -10.18
C LEU A 794 4.30 -17.04 -10.95
#